data_dff97d6be6f2bbf08217e3eb779d4a45
#
_entry.id   dff97d6be6f2bbf08217e3eb779d4a45
#
_cell.length_a   1.000
_cell.length_b   1.000
_cell.length_c   1.000
_cell.angle_alpha   90.00
_cell.angle_beta   90.00
_cell.angle_gamma   90.00
#
_symmetry.space_group_name_H-M   'P 1'
#
loop_
_entity.id
_entity.type
_entity.pdbx_description
1 polymer ?
#
loop_
_entity_poly.entity_id
_entity_poly.type
_entity_poly.pdbx_seq_one_letter_code
_entity_poly.pdbx_strand_id
1 'polypeptide(L)'
;MKCLALLAALVPSWALAASLQWGDIRDGSLYLQPERTDELRIQWHPAWQADANGEHLYLLDGQGRLRAERAISAEQVRGEQSWPLEAAAGPYRLEIPGYSFRSYQVEHLDTTRALFAPAKVHFNAEVASGTTLFFRVKAGEQASLAGKYHGGVNRLLAQRLGDGYKVEVALAPYRAYWQFDQQRLPVSARDETWRLYLQGSGKAAFWLDGTANLFAQRAEHLGDLPLAQGQVALTLAERPLGPTPLLGVAMHYVPPPPSSFAALDALRPQAAGFYSFVDVLVRKPHYEDAWRRLYQERFAIDQDITLLAGTGRRAVLAADAPTRNGLQAWLAATTRLGGKGVHYLSVADEPNLNYPDYASFRDYFRLMTAVVHNWPGAREAGVRIAIPASSRWLGGPFRDDAKGLRGIDWARRLLEEQGTQVDALAWHEWMVRDLLATRSYRDSVRQAAALVGLDDQGRPRKALLLDQTNLSSGSSLSPYDQNTHYAGLWWASVVINASADGLLDMLNWFHVADEPEWPKGMVQVIDDTHFQLKPVGLAQQFIQRHWLGQVLALDNDGFEVDALAMAEAHRRSLLGVNKADRLQQVTLALDACPDARLELFGPDNQPRPTTYACKGGQVRFQVPGQTLFALSWNAAQAHPDTPSAGRRMYATRPAPTHQATVKEP
;
A
#
# COMPACT_ATOMS: atom_id res chain seq x y z
N MET A 1 -56.76 41.93 -49.44
CA MET A 1 -55.95 42.34 -48.33
C MET A 1 -55.99 41.25 -47.27
N LYS A 2 -54.97 40.42 -47.16
CA LYS A 2 -54.82 39.41 -46.10
C LYS A 2 -53.50 39.69 -45.39
N CYS A 3 -53.61 40.16 -44.13
CA CYS A 3 -52.45 40.34 -43.22
C CYS A 3 -51.94 38.98 -42.73
N LEU A 4 -50.74 38.62 -43.12
CA LEU A 4 -49.97 37.54 -42.47
C LEU A 4 -49.27 38.14 -41.23
N ALA A 5 -49.63 37.71 -40.04
CA ALA A 5 -48.91 37.99 -38.81
C ALA A 5 -47.76 36.97 -38.69
N LEU A 6 -46.50 37.43 -38.74
CA LEU A 6 -45.32 36.63 -38.38
C LEU A 6 -45.25 36.50 -36.86
N LEU A 7 -45.51 35.32 -36.32
CA LEU A 7 -45.11 34.95 -34.96
C LEU A 7 -43.63 34.62 -34.97
N ALA A 8 -42.79 35.52 -34.46
CA ALA A 8 -41.43 35.24 -34.13
C ALA A 8 -41.39 34.37 -32.85
N ALA A 9 -41.17 33.08 -33.00
CA ALA A 9 -40.90 32.19 -31.88
C ALA A 9 -39.55 32.57 -31.27
N LEU A 10 -39.58 33.18 -30.09
CA LEU A 10 -38.41 33.31 -29.21
C LEU A 10 -38.03 31.90 -28.73
N VAL A 11 -37.11 31.26 -29.44
CA VAL A 11 -36.38 30.09 -28.93
C VAL A 11 -35.43 30.65 -27.87
N PRO A 12 -35.59 30.26 -26.58
CA PRO A 12 -34.58 30.63 -25.60
C PRO A 12 -33.26 30.00 -26.03
N SER A 13 -32.29 30.83 -26.36
CA SER A 13 -30.89 30.39 -26.54
C SER A 13 -30.41 29.89 -25.20
N TRP A 14 -30.53 28.59 -24.99
CA TRP A 14 -29.81 27.92 -23.94
C TRP A 14 -28.33 28.07 -24.34
N ALA A 15 -27.65 29.04 -23.72
CA ALA A 15 -26.20 29.10 -23.80
C ALA A 15 -25.71 27.76 -23.26
N LEU A 16 -25.26 26.87 -24.14
CA LEU A 16 -24.54 25.67 -23.74
C LEU A 16 -23.38 26.16 -22.87
N ALA A 17 -23.41 25.82 -21.60
CA ALA A 17 -22.32 26.14 -20.69
C ALA A 17 -21.04 25.53 -21.32
N ALA A 18 -19.99 26.34 -21.43
CA ALA A 18 -18.73 25.85 -21.89
C ALA A 18 -18.21 24.76 -20.92
N SER A 19 -17.61 23.71 -21.45
CA SER A 19 -16.95 22.70 -20.64
C SER A 19 -15.45 22.99 -20.57
N LEU A 20 -14.83 22.61 -19.45
CA LEU A 20 -13.39 22.57 -19.28
C LEU A 20 -12.95 21.10 -19.20
N GLN A 21 -11.85 20.81 -19.84
CA GLN A 21 -11.27 19.48 -19.84
C GLN A 21 -9.85 19.52 -19.26
N TRP A 22 -9.64 18.75 -18.21
CA TRP A 22 -8.28 18.38 -17.80
C TRP A 22 -7.77 17.35 -18.81
N GLY A 23 -6.66 17.66 -19.43
CA GLY A 23 -5.93 16.72 -20.29
C GLY A 23 -5.36 15.59 -19.47
N ASP A 24 -4.76 14.63 -20.09
CA ASP A 24 -4.30 13.34 -19.55
C ASP A 24 -3.58 13.43 -18.20
N ILE A 25 -4.35 13.56 -17.11
CA ILE A 25 -3.85 13.65 -15.74
C ILE A 25 -3.75 12.26 -15.12
N ARG A 26 -2.87 12.14 -14.13
CA ARG A 26 -2.62 10.92 -13.38
C ARG A 26 -2.11 11.30 -11.99
N ASP A 27 -2.25 10.37 -11.04
CA ASP A 27 -1.55 10.39 -9.76
C ASP A 27 -1.73 11.72 -9.02
N GLY A 28 -2.93 11.91 -8.52
CA GLY A 28 -3.29 13.12 -7.77
C GLY A 28 -4.77 13.22 -7.50
N SER A 29 -5.15 14.33 -6.88
CA SER A 29 -6.53 14.61 -6.54
C SER A 29 -7.04 15.82 -7.32
N LEU A 30 -8.24 15.72 -7.86
CA LEU A 30 -8.94 16.85 -8.46
C LEU A 30 -10.08 17.29 -7.54
N TYR A 31 -9.94 18.49 -6.96
CA TYR A 31 -10.98 19.13 -6.16
C TYR A 31 -11.93 19.90 -7.03
N LEU A 32 -13.23 19.66 -6.87
CA LEU A 32 -14.29 20.20 -7.70
C LEU A 32 -15.34 20.89 -6.82
N GLN A 33 -15.63 22.14 -7.10
CA GLN A 33 -16.67 22.91 -6.42
C GLN A 33 -17.67 23.44 -7.45
N PRO A 34 -18.74 22.70 -7.68
CA PRO A 34 -19.76 23.13 -8.65
C PRO A 34 -20.61 24.28 -8.05
N GLU A 35 -20.87 25.34 -8.84
CA GLU A 35 -21.82 26.40 -8.49
C GLU A 35 -23.27 25.99 -8.72
N ARG A 36 -23.47 25.04 -9.64
CA ARG A 36 -24.76 24.42 -9.96
C ARG A 36 -24.54 22.94 -10.23
N THR A 37 -25.61 22.18 -10.37
CA THR A 37 -25.51 20.77 -10.75
C THR A 37 -24.72 20.62 -12.03
N ASP A 38 -23.72 19.77 -12.01
CA ASP A 38 -22.78 19.47 -13.10
C ASP A 38 -22.74 17.95 -13.34
N GLU A 39 -22.21 17.54 -14.47
CA GLU A 39 -21.90 16.16 -14.78
C GLU A 39 -20.39 16.03 -14.97
N LEU A 40 -19.73 15.33 -14.06
CA LEU A 40 -18.33 14.98 -14.14
C LEU A 40 -18.16 13.80 -15.11
N ARG A 41 -17.47 14.01 -16.23
CA ARG A 41 -17.16 12.95 -17.19
C ARG A 41 -15.70 12.59 -17.11
N ILE A 42 -15.43 11.30 -16.97
CA ILE A 42 -14.08 10.77 -16.82
C ILE A 42 -13.88 9.75 -17.92
N GLN A 43 -12.83 9.93 -18.72
CA GLN A 43 -12.42 8.97 -19.73
C GLN A 43 -11.01 8.51 -19.41
N TRP A 44 -10.71 7.22 -19.66
CA TRP A 44 -9.37 6.69 -19.48
C TRP A 44 -8.90 5.93 -20.70
N HIS A 45 -7.60 5.96 -20.90
CA HIS A 45 -6.91 5.28 -22.00
C HIS A 45 -5.47 4.91 -21.58
N PRO A 46 -4.77 4.03 -22.34
CA PRO A 46 -3.36 3.74 -22.07
C PRO A 46 -2.50 4.99 -22.20
N ALA A 47 -1.66 5.26 -21.19
CA ALA A 47 -0.71 6.37 -21.24
C ALA A 47 0.46 6.12 -22.22
N TRP A 48 0.95 4.88 -22.30
CA TRP A 48 2.05 4.49 -23.20
C TRP A 48 2.09 3.02 -23.57
N GLN A 49 1.34 2.16 -22.89
CA GLN A 49 1.28 0.74 -23.14
C GLN A 49 -0.15 0.24 -22.96
N ALA A 50 -0.46 -0.90 -23.57
CA ALA A 50 -1.80 -1.46 -23.52
C ALA A 50 -2.09 -2.21 -22.21
N ASP A 51 -1.06 -2.68 -21.52
CA ASP A 51 -1.22 -3.37 -20.26
C ASP A 51 -1.49 -2.39 -19.11
N ALA A 52 -2.38 -2.77 -18.22
CA ALA A 52 -2.74 -1.98 -17.06
C ALA A 52 -3.06 -2.89 -15.87
N ASN A 53 -2.87 -2.36 -14.67
CA ASN A 53 -3.35 -3.02 -13.46
C ASN A 53 -4.83 -2.64 -13.22
N GLY A 54 -5.51 -3.39 -12.34
CA GLY A 54 -6.77 -2.95 -11.80
C GLY A 54 -6.58 -1.68 -10.96
N GLU A 55 -7.51 -0.75 -11.03
CA GLU A 55 -7.50 0.54 -10.33
C GLU A 55 -8.90 0.92 -9.86
N HIS A 56 -8.95 1.90 -8.98
CA HIS A 56 -10.19 2.46 -8.50
C HIS A 56 -10.17 3.98 -8.64
N LEU A 57 -11.25 4.54 -9.17
CA LEU A 57 -11.57 5.96 -9.07
C LEU A 57 -12.50 6.13 -7.87
N TYR A 58 -12.23 7.12 -7.03
CA TYR A 58 -13.07 7.47 -5.89
C TYR A 58 -13.54 8.92 -5.99
N LEU A 59 -14.84 9.14 -5.84
CA LEU A 59 -15.41 10.47 -5.69
C LEU A 59 -15.87 10.64 -4.24
N LEU A 60 -15.28 11.61 -3.54
CA LEU A 60 -15.60 11.94 -2.15
C LEU A 60 -16.34 13.27 -2.09
N ASP A 61 -17.23 13.44 -1.09
CA ASP A 61 -17.86 14.73 -0.81
C ASP A 61 -16.98 15.66 0.04
N GLY A 62 -17.47 16.87 0.31
CA GLY A 62 -16.80 17.86 1.14
C GLY A 62 -16.52 17.42 2.57
N GLN A 63 -17.15 16.36 3.04
CA GLN A 63 -16.90 15.74 4.35
C GLN A 63 -15.99 14.51 4.28
N GLY A 64 -15.53 14.11 3.07
CA GLY A 64 -14.66 12.94 2.83
C GLY A 64 -15.39 11.61 2.83
N ARG A 65 -16.69 11.63 2.66
CA ARG A 65 -17.47 10.40 2.52
C ARG A 65 -17.48 9.96 1.07
N LEU A 66 -17.35 8.66 0.86
CA LEU A 66 -17.41 8.08 -0.48
C LEU A 66 -18.80 8.29 -1.08
N ARG A 67 -18.86 8.97 -2.22
CA ARG A 67 -20.09 9.21 -3.00
C ARG A 67 -20.23 8.25 -4.15
N ALA A 68 -19.10 7.96 -4.81
CA ALA A 68 -19.07 7.03 -5.92
C ALA A 68 -17.70 6.35 -6.02
N GLU A 69 -17.71 5.15 -6.53
CA GLU A 69 -16.53 4.35 -6.79
C GLU A 69 -16.66 3.69 -8.17
N ARG A 70 -15.56 3.64 -8.91
CA ARG A 70 -15.44 2.87 -10.13
C ARG A 70 -14.23 1.96 -10.06
N ALA A 71 -14.46 0.67 -9.92
CA ALA A 71 -13.43 -0.34 -10.12
C ALA A 71 -13.20 -0.51 -11.63
N ILE A 72 -11.96 -0.38 -12.06
CA ILE A 72 -11.51 -0.57 -13.43
C ILE A 72 -10.63 -1.81 -13.44
N SER A 73 -11.08 -2.87 -14.10
CA SER A 73 -10.29 -4.11 -14.17
C SER A 73 -9.06 -3.93 -15.08
N ALA A 74 -8.11 -4.84 -14.96
CA ALA A 74 -6.90 -4.83 -15.80
C ALA A 74 -7.24 -4.87 -17.30
N GLU A 75 -8.30 -5.58 -17.66
CA GLU A 75 -8.75 -5.76 -19.05
C GLU A 75 -9.45 -4.52 -19.61
N GLN A 76 -9.96 -3.64 -18.74
CA GLN A 76 -10.62 -2.39 -19.15
C GLN A 76 -9.60 -1.30 -19.44
N VAL A 77 -8.82 -1.48 -20.50
CA VAL A 77 -7.74 -0.57 -20.90
C VAL A 77 -8.25 0.83 -21.27
N ARG A 78 -9.46 0.90 -21.84
CA ARG A 78 -10.18 2.14 -22.19
C ARG A 78 -11.58 2.09 -21.64
N GLY A 79 -12.14 3.28 -21.35
CA GLY A 79 -13.52 3.39 -20.91
C GLY A 79 -13.89 4.79 -20.49
N GLU A 80 -15.11 4.91 -20.01
CA GLU A 80 -15.66 6.17 -19.52
C GLU A 80 -16.56 5.96 -18.32
N GLN A 81 -16.75 7.01 -17.54
CA GLN A 81 -17.66 7.07 -16.40
C GLN A 81 -18.18 8.49 -16.26
N SER A 82 -19.46 8.63 -15.97
CA SER A 82 -20.05 9.90 -15.59
C SER A 82 -20.64 9.85 -14.17
N TRP A 83 -20.47 10.94 -13.44
CA TRP A 83 -21.04 11.12 -12.11
C TRP A 83 -21.68 12.49 -11.95
N PRO A 84 -22.87 12.59 -11.34
CA PRO A 84 -23.49 13.87 -11.04
C PRO A 84 -22.75 14.57 -9.89
N LEU A 85 -22.54 15.87 -10.01
CA LEU A 85 -22.03 16.76 -8.97
C LEU A 85 -23.14 17.71 -8.54
N GLU A 86 -23.63 17.57 -7.34
CA GLU A 86 -24.63 18.46 -6.74
C GLU A 86 -23.95 19.62 -6.01
N ALA A 87 -24.29 20.86 -6.32
CA ALA A 87 -23.67 22.03 -5.69
C ALA A 87 -23.78 22.00 -4.14
N ALA A 88 -24.89 21.53 -3.61
CA ALA A 88 -25.13 21.45 -2.16
C ALA A 88 -24.25 20.41 -1.42
N ALA A 89 -23.73 19.42 -2.13
CA ALA A 89 -22.88 18.36 -1.57
C ALA A 89 -21.37 18.59 -1.77
N GLY A 90 -21.00 19.63 -2.54
CA GLY A 90 -19.60 20.00 -2.77
C GLY A 90 -18.92 20.68 -1.57
N PRO A 91 -17.62 20.93 -1.62
CA PRO A 91 -16.73 20.50 -2.70
C PRO A 91 -16.55 18.99 -2.79
N TYR A 92 -16.24 18.50 -3.97
CA TYR A 92 -15.90 17.08 -4.19
C TYR A 92 -14.40 16.90 -4.34
N ARG A 93 -13.92 15.70 -4.09
CA ARG A 93 -12.55 15.27 -4.42
C ARG A 93 -12.60 13.99 -5.24
N LEU A 94 -12.10 14.07 -6.47
CA LEU A 94 -11.87 12.91 -7.32
C LEU A 94 -10.43 12.45 -7.12
N GLU A 95 -10.24 11.24 -6.63
CA GLU A 95 -8.92 10.59 -6.57
C GLU A 95 -8.62 9.93 -7.90
N ILE A 96 -7.50 10.33 -8.49
CA ILE A 96 -7.03 9.86 -9.78
C ILE A 96 -5.80 8.98 -9.55
N PRO A 97 -5.89 7.67 -9.81
CA PRO A 97 -4.79 6.76 -9.54
C PRO A 97 -3.62 7.00 -10.50
N GLY A 98 -2.42 6.70 -10.03
CA GLY A 98 -1.18 6.78 -10.81
C GLY A 98 -0.49 5.45 -11.00
N TYR A 99 -1.07 4.41 -10.46
CA TYR A 99 -0.45 3.11 -10.35
C TYR A 99 -0.38 2.33 -11.66
N SER A 100 -1.43 2.38 -12.46
CA SER A 100 -1.44 1.73 -13.77
C SER A 100 -0.86 2.61 -14.86
N PHE A 101 -0.81 2.08 -16.07
CA PHE A 101 -0.39 2.81 -17.26
C PHE A 101 -1.56 3.54 -17.96
N ARG A 102 -2.60 3.92 -17.20
CA ARG A 102 -3.72 4.72 -17.71
C ARG A 102 -3.49 6.20 -17.47
N SER A 103 -4.00 7.01 -18.39
CA SER A 103 -4.22 8.45 -18.24
C SER A 103 -5.70 8.73 -18.21
N TYR A 104 -6.08 9.79 -17.52
CA TYR A 104 -7.46 10.17 -17.28
C TYR A 104 -7.72 11.56 -17.85
N GLN A 105 -8.79 11.69 -18.64
CA GLN A 105 -9.33 12.97 -19.10
C GLN A 105 -10.59 13.25 -18.29
N VAL A 106 -10.66 14.44 -17.69
CA VAL A 106 -11.77 14.81 -16.82
C VAL A 106 -12.42 16.07 -17.36
N GLU A 107 -13.70 15.98 -17.70
CA GLU A 107 -14.52 17.08 -18.21
C GLU A 107 -15.56 17.49 -17.18
N HIS A 108 -15.72 18.79 -17.00
CA HIS A 108 -16.73 19.42 -16.14
C HIS A 108 -17.14 20.77 -16.73
N LEU A 109 -18.24 21.35 -16.23
CA LEU A 109 -18.67 22.70 -16.64
C LEU A 109 -17.61 23.76 -16.24
N ASP A 110 -17.51 24.82 -17.01
CA ASP A 110 -16.61 25.94 -16.74
C ASP A 110 -16.97 26.72 -15.48
N THR A 111 -18.22 26.62 -15.02
CA THR A 111 -18.72 27.17 -13.75
C THR A 111 -18.33 26.31 -12.53
N THR A 112 -17.82 25.11 -12.73
CA THR A 112 -17.27 24.29 -11.68
C THR A 112 -15.82 24.67 -11.43
N ARG A 113 -15.54 25.24 -10.26
CA ARG A 113 -14.18 25.51 -9.82
C ARG A 113 -13.40 24.21 -9.67
N ALA A 114 -12.26 24.08 -10.33
CA ALA A 114 -11.46 22.87 -10.30
C ALA A 114 -10.00 23.16 -9.97
N LEU A 115 -9.44 22.39 -9.03
CA LEU A 115 -8.05 22.49 -8.57
C LEU A 115 -7.43 21.09 -8.58
N PHE A 116 -6.32 20.93 -9.28
CA PHE A 116 -5.55 19.70 -9.32
C PHE A 116 -4.40 19.73 -8.32
N ALA A 117 -4.33 18.74 -7.46
CA ALA A 117 -3.25 18.47 -6.53
C ALA A 117 -2.45 17.25 -7.04
N PRO A 118 -1.36 17.46 -7.81
CA PRO A 118 -0.52 16.36 -8.24
C PRO A 118 0.16 15.70 -7.05
N ALA A 119 0.26 14.36 -7.07
CA ALA A 119 1.09 13.65 -6.11
C ALA A 119 2.56 14.02 -6.31
N LYS A 120 3.33 14.06 -5.21
CA LYS A 120 4.78 14.34 -5.24
C LYS A 120 5.58 13.09 -5.66
N VAL A 121 5.09 12.40 -6.64
CA VAL A 121 5.69 11.22 -7.27
C VAL A 121 5.73 11.41 -8.78
N HIS A 122 6.16 10.46 -9.51
CA HIS A 122 6.75 10.65 -10.81
C HIS A 122 5.80 10.66 -12.04
N PHE A 123 4.47 10.57 -11.91
CA PHE A 123 3.59 10.44 -13.07
C PHE A 123 2.33 11.32 -12.99
N ASN A 124 2.50 12.62 -12.99
CA ASN A 124 1.36 13.50 -12.72
C ASN A 124 0.51 13.83 -13.93
N ALA A 125 1.13 14.01 -15.09
CA ALA A 125 0.37 14.42 -16.27
C ALA A 125 1.01 13.96 -17.56
N GLU A 126 0.18 13.69 -18.55
CA GLU A 126 0.54 13.77 -19.97
C GLU A 126 -0.05 15.07 -20.49
N VAL A 127 0.79 16.00 -20.92
CA VAL A 127 0.37 17.36 -21.26
C VAL A 127 0.55 17.67 -22.74
N ALA A 128 -0.43 18.36 -23.31
CA ALA A 128 -0.30 18.91 -24.63
C ALA A 128 0.66 20.11 -24.65
N SER A 129 1.28 20.34 -25.80
CA SER A 129 2.11 21.53 -26.02
C SER A 129 1.34 22.79 -25.70
N GLY A 130 1.95 23.70 -24.95
CA GLY A 130 1.34 24.97 -24.55
C GLY A 130 0.37 24.91 -23.39
N THR A 131 0.30 23.80 -22.68
CA THR A 131 -0.50 23.69 -21.44
C THR A 131 -0.08 24.77 -20.44
N THR A 132 -1.07 25.52 -19.96
CA THR A 132 -0.90 26.59 -18.99
C THR A 132 -1.73 26.28 -17.74
N LEU A 133 -1.09 26.39 -16.58
CA LEU A 133 -1.73 26.24 -15.28
C LEU A 133 -1.44 27.46 -14.43
N PHE A 134 -2.21 27.62 -13.36
CA PHE A 134 -2.02 28.70 -12.39
C PHE A 134 -1.87 28.10 -11.00
N PHE A 135 -1.10 28.76 -10.14
CA PHE A 135 -0.96 28.42 -8.73
C PHE A 135 -0.77 29.67 -7.87
N ARG A 136 -0.99 29.56 -6.57
CA ARG A 136 -0.83 30.65 -5.59
C ARG A 136 0.27 30.32 -4.61
N VAL A 137 1.04 31.34 -4.24
CA VAL A 137 1.98 31.33 -3.10
C VAL A 137 1.50 32.38 -2.11
N LYS A 138 1.28 31.99 -0.86
CA LYS A 138 0.82 32.92 0.19
C LYS A 138 1.98 33.79 0.70
N ALA A 139 1.63 34.93 1.28
CA ALA A 139 2.59 35.84 1.89
C ALA A 139 3.48 35.13 2.90
N GLY A 140 4.80 35.33 2.80
CA GLY A 140 5.80 34.76 3.71
C GLY A 140 6.16 33.29 3.47
N GLU A 141 5.49 32.58 2.55
CA GLU A 141 5.81 31.18 2.26
C GLU A 141 7.11 31.06 1.47
N GLN A 142 7.92 30.05 1.83
CA GLN A 142 9.14 29.67 1.12
C GLN A 142 8.85 28.54 0.12
N ALA A 143 8.20 28.88 -0.96
CA ALA A 143 7.79 27.93 -1.95
C ALA A 143 8.93 27.53 -2.92
N SER A 144 8.87 26.33 -3.46
CA SER A 144 9.66 25.90 -4.59
C SER A 144 8.79 25.16 -5.60
N LEU A 145 9.09 25.35 -6.90
CA LEU A 145 8.55 24.57 -7.99
C LEU A 145 9.51 23.41 -8.27
N ALA A 146 8.99 22.21 -8.23
CA ALA A 146 9.73 20.99 -8.50
C ALA A 146 9.12 20.22 -9.67
N GLY A 147 9.94 19.43 -10.34
CA GLY A 147 9.48 18.58 -11.41
C GLY A 147 10.50 17.54 -11.84
N LYS A 148 10.04 16.61 -12.67
CA LYS A 148 10.82 15.53 -13.20
C LYS A 148 10.54 15.32 -14.68
N TYR A 149 11.62 15.17 -15.46
CA TYR A 149 11.49 14.75 -16.85
C TYR A 149 10.92 13.33 -16.93
N HIS A 150 9.92 13.18 -17.78
CA HIS A 150 9.25 11.89 -17.92
C HIS A 150 8.93 11.50 -19.37
N GLY A 151 9.50 12.21 -20.32
CA GLY A 151 9.37 11.93 -21.75
C GLY A 151 8.57 12.99 -22.49
N GLY A 152 9.15 14.16 -22.72
CA GLY A 152 8.60 15.19 -23.59
C GLY A 152 8.64 16.60 -23.02
N VAL A 153 8.06 16.83 -21.85
CA VAL A 153 8.20 18.12 -21.14
C VAL A 153 9.61 18.19 -20.54
N ASN A 154 10.39 19.15 -21.00
CA ASN A 154 11.78 19.33 -20.59
C ASN A 154 12.02 20.59 -19.75
N ARG A 155 11.00 21.44 -19.57
CA ARG A 155 11.10 22.70 -18.86
C ARG A 155 9.77 23.12 -18.25
N LEU A 156 9.84 23.58 -17.00
CA LEU A 156 8.74 24.25 -16.31
C LEU A 156 9.10 25.74 -16.22
N LEU A 157 8.26 26.60 -16.76
CA LEU A 157 8.44 28.06 -16.70
C LEU A 157 7.31 28.66 -15.85
N ALA A 158 7.63 29.15 -14.65
CA ALA A 158 6.69 29.88 -13.82
C ALA A 158 6.86 31.40 -14.03
N GLN A 159 5.76 32.11 -14.24
CA GLN A 159 5.73 33.57 -14.37
C GLN A 159 4.78 34.17 -13.36
N ARG A 160 5.26 35.09 -12.53
CA ARG A 160 4.44 35.87 -11.59
C ARG A 160 3.59 36.87 -12.35
N LEU A 161 2.28 36.89 -12.09
CA LEU A 161 1.37 37.74 -12.85
C LEU A 161 1.51 39.23 -12.55
N GLY A 162 1.92 39.60 -11.32
CA GLY A 162 1.98 40.99 -10.87
C GLY A 162 3.05 41.84 -11.57
N ASP A 163 4.22 41.27 -11.87
CA ASP A 163 5.38 42.00 -12.43
C ASP A 163 6.07 41.25 -13.57
N GLY A 164 5.59 40.06 -13.92
CA GLY A 164 6.16 39.26 -14.99
C GLY A 164 7.47 38.55 -14.67
N TYR A 165 7.91 38.56 -13.39
CA TYR A 165 9.10 37.83 -12.96
C TYR A 165 9.03 36.35 -13.30
N LYS A 166 10.13 35.77 -13.79
CA LYS A 166 10.16 34.38 -14.29
C LYS A 166 11.13 33.52 -13.50
N VAL A 167 10.70 32.28 -13.27
CA VAL A 167 11.52 31.20 -12.71
C VAL A 167 11.42 30.01 -13.65
N GLU A 168 12.56 29.37 -13.92
CA GLU A 168 12.64 28.23 -14.83
C GLU A 168 13.24 27.03 -14.09
N VAL A 169 12.61 25.85 -14.28
CA VAL A 169 13.13 24.55 -13.87
C VAL A 169 13.41 23.75 -15.13
N ALA A 170 14.67 23.57 -15.47
CA ALA A 170 15.10 22.68 -16.53
C ALA A 170 15.05 21.23 -16.02
N LEU A 171 14.30 20.36 -16.69
CA LEU A 171 14.13 18.97 -16.30
C LEU A 171 15.17 18.11 -17.01
N ALA A 172 16.10 17.55 -16.26
CA ALA A 172 17.16 16.70 -16.80
C ALA A 172 16.63 15.30 -17.14
N PRO A 173 16.83 14.82 -18.37
CA PRO A 173 16.45 13.48 -18.76
C PRO A 173 17.31 12.40 -18.04
N TYR A 174 16.79 11.18 -18.02
CA TYR A 174 17.51 9.98 -17.58
C TYR A 174 18.00 9.96 -16.12
N ARG A 175 17.37 10.74 -15.25
CA ARG A 175 17.62 10.67 -13.82
C ARG A 175 16.97 9.44 -13.19
N ALA A 176 17.53 8.97 -12.08
CA ALA A 176 16.90 7.96 -11.25
C ALA A 176 15.52 8.44 -10.74
N TYR A 177 14.63 7.52 -10.41
CA TYR A 177 13.25 7.86 -10.04
C TYR A 177 13.12 8.78 -8.83
N TRP A 178 14.06 8.70 -7.90
CA TRP A 178 14.12 9.58 -6.70
C TRP A 178 14.74 10.95 -6.94
N GLN A 179 15.30 11.20 -8.13
CA GLN A 179 15.92 12.48 -8.47
C GLN A 179 14.92 13.36 -9.22
N PHE A 180 14.88 14.62 -8.85
CA PHE A 180 14.06 15.64 -9.48
C PHE A 180 14.81 16.97 -9.53
N ASP A 181 14.32 17.88 -10.33
CA ASP A 181 14.82 19.25 -10.45
C ASP A 181 13.86 20.19 -9.73
N GLN A 182 14.41 21.18 -9.05
CA GLN A 182 13.60 22.19 -8.35
C GLN A 182 14.25 23.57 -8.36
N GLN A 183 13.40 24.59 -8.26
CA GLN A 183 13.82 25.98 -8.14
C GLN A 183 12.98 26.67 -7.07
N ARG A 184 13.65 27.40 -6.15
CA ARG A 184 12.98 28.24 -5.16
C ARG A 184 12.30 29.44 -5.83
N LEU A 185 11.11 29.77 -5.36
CA LEU A 185 10.41 30.97 -5.72
C LEU A 185 10.80 32.09 -4.74
N PRO A 186 10.84 33.37 -5.17
CA PRO A 186 11.12 34.47 -4.25
C PRO A 186 10.01 34.59 -3.19
N VAL A 187 10.41 34.82 -1.95
CA VAL A 187 9.47 35.07 -0.86
C VAL A 187 8.87 36.48 -1.04
N SER A 188 7.56 36.58 -0.92
CA SER A 188 6.82 37.83 -1.04
C SER A 188 6.11 38.21 0.25
N ALA A 189 5.95 39.52 0.49
CA ALA A 189 5.17 40.04 1.63
C ALA A 189 3.64 39.99 1.37
N ARG A 190 3.20 39.57 0.19
CA ARG A 190 1.79 39.46 -0.21
C ARG A 190 1.57 38.16 -0.96
N ASP A 191 0.31 37.75 -1.03
CA ASP A 191 -0.10 36.62 -1.85
C ASP A 191 0.20 36.89 -3.32
N GLU A 192 0.73 35.90 -4.02
CA GLU A 192 1.12 36.00 -5.40
C GLU A 192 0.50 34.89 -6.23
N THR A 193 -0.01 35.27 -7.41
CA THR A 193 -0.49 34.32 -8.43
C THR A 193 0.57 34.16 -9.49
N TRP A 194 0.87 32.93 -9.79
CA TRP A 194 1.83 32.52 -10.79
C TRP A 194 1.15 31.75 -11.94
N ARG A 195 1.69 31.92 -13.13
CA ARG A 195 1.32 31.14 -14.31
C ARG A 195 2.44 30.15 -14.60
N LEU A 196 2.09 28.86 -14.71
CA LEU A 196 3.01 27.78 -15.05
C LEU A 196 2.81 27.39 -16.52
N TYR A 197 3.88 27.40 -17.29
CA TYR A 197 3.94 26.88 -18.64
C TYR A 197 4.72 25.57 -18.64
N LEU A 198 4.14 24.52 -19.20
CA LEU A 198 4.78 23.24 -19.45
C LEU A 198 5.31 23.26 -20.89
N GLN A 199 6.63 23.38 -21.03
CA GLN A 199 7.29 23.47 -22.33
C GLN A 199 7.67 22.09 -22.87
N GLY A 200 7.24 21.81 -24.09
CA GLY A 200 7.30 20.50 -24.72
C GLY A 200 5.92 19.86 -24.82
N SER A 201 5.87 18.60 -25.18
CA SER A 201 4.64 17.80 -25.23
C SER A 201 4.93 16.40 -24.72
N GLY A 202 3.91 15.74 -24.15
CA GLY A 202 4.04 14.42 -23.54
C GLY A 202 4.02 14.49 -22.02
N LYS A 203 4.86 13.73 -21.33
CA LYS A 203 4.73 13.50 -19.90
C LYS A 203 5.53 14.47 -19.05
N ALA A 204 4.94 14.89 -17.94
CA ALA A 204 5.57 15.68 -16.90
C ALA A 204 5.14 15.20 -15.50
N ALA A 205 6.07 15.23 -14.57
CA ALA A 205 5.76 15.24 -13.16
C ALA A 205 6.14 16.61 -12.60
N PHE A 206 5.25 17.26 -11.85
CA PHE A 206 5.49 18.58 -11.28
C PHE A 206 4.67 18.75 -9.99
N TRP A 207 5.19 19.56 -9.06
CA TRP A 207 4.52 19.87 -7.79
C TRP A 207 5.11 21.13 -7.16
N LEU A 208 4.46 21.59 -6.07
CA LEU A 208 4.93 22.67 -5.24
C LEU A 208 5.32 22.16 -3.85
N ASP A 209 6.41 22.69 -3.32
CA ASP A 209 6.84 22.50 -1.93
C ASP A 209 6.84 23.84 -1.20
N GLY A 210 6.57 23.80 0.13
CA GLY A 210 6.54 24.98 0.98
C GLY A 210 5.34 25.91 0.76
N THR A 211 4.36 25.48 -0.04
CA THR A 211 3.04 26.12 -0.26
C THR A 211 2.01 25.06 -0.60
N ALA A 212 0.74 25.45 -0.76
CA ALA A 212 -0.32 24.55 -1.20
C ALA A 212 -0.02 24.01 -2.60
N ASN A 213 0.03 22.68 -2.73
CA ASN A 213 0.32 21.99 -4.00
C ASN A 213 -0.95 21.90 -4.86
N LEU A 214 -1.46 23.04 -5.30
CA LEU A 214 -2.72 23.18 -6.03
C LEU A 214 -2.52 23.97 -7.32
N PHE A 215 -3.03 23.42 -8.40
CA PHE A 215 -2.99 24.03 -9.73
C PHE A 215 -4.41 24.17 -10.30
N ALA A 216 -4.65 25.27 -11.02
CA ALA A 216 -5.90 25.54 -11.73
C ALA A 216 -5.65 25.81 -13.21
N GLN A 217 -6.62 25.53 -14.06
CA GLN A 217 -6.59 25.94 -15.47
C GLN A 217 -6.94 27.42 -15.66
N ARG A 218 -7.57 28.04 -14.66
CA ARG A 218 -7.94 29.46 -14.63
C ARG A 218 -7.47 30.11 -13.33
N ALA A 219 -6.95 31.33 -13.42
CA ALA A 219 -6.47 32.05 -12.24
C ALA A 219 -7.59 32.35 -11.22
N GLU A 220 -8.81 32.59 -11.70
CA GLU A 220 -10.00 32.83 -10.87
C GLU A 220 -10.46 31.60 -10.07
N HIS A 221 -10.04 30.40 -10.46
CA HIS A 221 -10.32 29.17 -9.70
C HIS A 221 -9.40 29.01 -8.47
N LEU A 222 -8.30 29.77 -8.41
CA LEU A 222 -7.38 29.71 -7.26
C LEU A 222 -8.04 30.27 -6.00
N GLY A 223 -7.73 29.66 -4.85
CA GLY A 223 -8.22 30.05 -3.54
C GLY A 223 -8.29 28.88 -2.60
N ASP A 224 -8.58 29.19 -1.34
CA ASP A 224 -8.72 28.12 -0.35
C ASP A 224 -9.93 27.24 -0.68
N LEU A 225 -9.76 25.95 -0.53
CA LEU A 225 -10.88 24.99 -0.61
C LEU A 225 -11.62 25.01 0.72
N PRO A 226 -12.93 25.22 0.73
CA PRO A 226 -13.72 25.15 1.95
C PRO A 226 -13.96 23.69 2.36
N LEU A 227 -12.89 22.97 2.67
CA LEU A 227 -12.99 21.60 3.15
C LEU A 227 -13.59 21.62 4.56
N ALA A 228 -14.76 21.04 4.73
CA ALA A 228 -15.35 20.88 6.04
C ALA A 228 -14.50 19.93 6.91
N GLN A 229 -14.58 20.11 8.24
CA GLN A 229 -14.07 19.11 9.17
C GLN A 229 -14.74 17.78 8.87
N GLY A 230 -13.94 16.71 8.73
CA GLY A 230 -14.48 15.38 8.53
C GLY A 230 -15.11 14.82 9.80
N GLN A 231 -16.05 13.94 9.64
CA GLN A 231 -16.73 13.25 10.75
C GLN A 231 -16.72 11.75 10.46
N VAL A 232 -16.33 10.98 11.46
CA VAL A 232 -16.27 9.53 11.37
C VAL A 232 -16.94 8.91 12.58
N ALA A 233 -17.88 8.01 12.34
CA ALA A 233 -18.53 7.21 13.37
C ALA A 233 -17.97 5.78 13.33
N LEU A 234 -17.49 5.32 14.48
CA LEU A 234 -17.01 3.97 14.72
C LEU A 234 -17.95 3.29 15.71
N THR A 235 -18.37 2.07 15.42
CA THR A 235 -19.17 1.26 16.34
C THR A 235 -18.43 -0.05 16.63
N LEU A 236 -18.01 -0.23 17.88
CA LEU A 236 -17.34 -1.44 18.32
C LEU A 236 -18.37 -2.50 18.67
N ALA A 237 -18.20 -3.69 18.05
CA ALA A 237 -18.83 -4.90 18.52
C ALA A 237 -17.78 -5.78 19.22
N GLU A 238 -18.05 -6.20 20.46
CA GLU A 238 -17.14 -7.07 21.24
C GLU A 238 -17.09 -8.53 20.69
N ARG A 239 -17.32 -8.69 19.40
CA ARG A 239 -17.27 -9.97 18.68
C ARG A 239 -15.89 -10.16 18.03
N PRO A 240 -15.14 -11.21 18.42
CA PRO A 240 -13.88 -11.52 17.79
C PRO A 240 -14.08 -11.99 16.35
N LEU A 241 -13.20 -11.56 15.46
CA LEU A 241 -13.13 -11.99 14.07
C LEU A 241 -12.06 -13.05 13.85
N GLY A 242 -10.91 -12.90 14.52
CA GLY A 242 -9.77 -13.79 14.41
C GLY A 242 -8.53 -13.16 15.04
N PRO A 243 -7.39 -13.83 15.02
CA PRO A 243 -6.15 -13.27 15.54
C PRO A 243 -5.68 -12.10 14.69
N THR A 244 -4.94 -11.18 15.29
CA THR A 244 -4.12 -10.22 14.54
C THR A 244 -2.94 -10.95 13.89
N PRO A 245 -2.49 -10.53 12.70
CA PRO A 245 -1.29 -11.09 12.10
C PRO A 245 -0.05 -10.73 12.91
N LEU A 246 0.98 -11.56 12.80
CA LEU A 246 2.31 -11.22 13.27
C LEU A 246 2.92 -10.20 12.33
N LEU A 247 3.33 -9.05 12.87
CA LEU A 247 3.96 -7.97 12.12
C LEU A 247 5.47 -8.19 12.07
N GLY A 248 5.98 -8.37 10.88
CA GLY A 248 7.37 -8.72 10.65
C GLY A 248 8.07 -7.89 9.60
N VAL A 249 9.26 -8.34 9.27
CA VAL A 249 10.12 -7.73 8.26
C VAL A 249 10.73 -8.80 7.35
N ALA A 250 10.93 -8.45 6.08
CA ALA A 250 11.76 -9.23 5.19
C ALA A 250 13.23 -8.89 5.45
N MET A 251 14.04 -9.93 5.69
CA MET A 251 15.47 -9.81 5.97
C MET A 251 16.26 -9.93 4.68
N HIS A 252 17.39 -9.22 4.60
CA HIS A 252 18.34 -9.39 3.52
C HIS A 252 18.95 -10.79 3.53
N TYR A 253 19.48 -11.23 2.38
CA TYR A 253 20.25 -12.48 2.31
C TYR A 253 21.64 -12.38 2.96
N VAL A 254 22.13 -11.16 3.18
CA VAL A 254 23.35 -10.88 3.93
C VAL A 254 22.98 -10.64 5.40
N PRO A 255 23.60 -11.36 6.34
CA PRO A 255 23.32 -11.14 7.75
C PRO A 255 23.64 -9.70 8.17
N PRO A 256 22.78 -9.03 8.95
CA PRO A 256 23.04 -7.70 9.43
C PRO A 256 24.21 -7.68 10.42
N PRO A 257 25.02 -6.61 10.47
CA PRO A 257 26.12 -6.50 11.41
C PRO A 257 25.60 -6.34 12.84
N PRO A 258 26.36 -6.79 13.86
CA PRO A 258 25.95 -6.65 15.27
C PRO A 258 25.64 -5.21 15.70
N SER A 259 26.30 -4.22 15.10
CA SER A 259 26.04 -2.79 15.33
C SER A 259 24.60 -2.35 15.00
N SER A 260 23.92 -3.06 14.11
CA SER A 260 22.51 -2.78 13.73
C SER A 260 21.48 -3.34 14.71
N PHE A 261 21.88 -4.19 15.64
CA PHE A 261 20.96 -4.96 16.47
C PHE A 261 20.07 -4.10 17.37
N ALA A 262 20.56 -2.98 17.87
CA ALA A 262 19.73 -2.06 18.64
C ALA A 262 18.55 -1.49 17.83
N ALA A 263 18.77 -1.20 16.54
CA ALA A 263 17.70 -0.74 15.65
C ALA A 263 16.71 -1.87 15.34
N LEU A 264 17.19 -3.10 15.16
CA LEU A 264 16.33 -4.27 14.94
C LEU A 264 15.46 -4.56 16.17
N ASP A 265 16.05 -4.53 17.37
CA ASP A 265 15.30 -4.72 18.63
C ASP A 265 14.25 -3.64 18.83
N ALA A 266 14.54 -2.42 18.39
CA ALA A 266 13.60 -1.31 18.45
C ALA A 266 12.38 -1.49 17.54
N LEU A 267 12.49 -2.19 16.43
CA LEU A 267 11.37 -2.52 15.54
C LEU A 267 10.41 -3.56 16.14
N ARG A 268 10.89 -4.39 17.06
CA ARG A 268 10.14 -5.50 17.67
C ARG A 268 9.43 -6.39 16.65
N PRO A 269 10.12 -6.93 15.64
CA PRO A 269 9.46 -7.77 14.65
C PRO A 269 8.97 -9.07 15.31
N GLN A 270 7.74 -9.45 15.04
CA GLN A 270 7.12 -10.68 15.53
C GLN A 270 7.28 -11.82 14.52
N ALA A 271 7.62 -11.52 13.28
CA ALA A 271 7.86 -12.46 12.21
C ALA A 271 9.02 -12.01 11.32
N ALA A 272 9.57 -12.92 10.54
CA ALA A 272 10.59 -12.60 9.56
C ALA A 272 10.46 -13.44 8.29
N GLY A 273 10.70 -12.81 7.15
CA GLY A 273 10.98 -13.48 5.89
C GLY A 273 12.49 -13.51 5.66
N PHE A 274 13.08 -14.71 5.50
CA PHE A 274 14.49 -14.86 5.18
C PHE A 274 14.67 -15.28 3.73
N TYR A 275 15.43 -14.51 2.98
CA TYR A 275 15.79 -14.82 1.61
C TYR A 275 17.14 -15.51 1.59
N SER A 276 17.13 -16.84 1.58
CA SER A 276 18.35 -17.62 1.42
C SER A 276 18.33 -18.32 0.07
N PHE A 277 19.16 -17.87 -0.84
CA PHE A 277 19.34 -18.56 -2.10
C PHE A 277 20.26 -19.76 -1.89
N VAL A 278 19.88 -20.91 -2.43
CA VAL A 278 20.64 -22.16 -2.31
C VAL A 278 22.14 -21.96 -2.58
N ASP A 279 22.46 -21.24 -3.63
CA ASP A 279 23.83 -21.01 -4.05
C ASP A 279 24.60 -20.06 -3.11
N VAL A 280 23.90 -19.17 -2.41
CA VAL A 280 24.55 -18.26 -1.45
C VAL A 280 25.03 -19.02 -0.23
N LEU A 281 24.20 -19.86 0.38
CA LEU A 281 24.58 -20.64 1.56
C LEU A 281 25.68 -21.66 1.23
N VAL A 282 25.64 -22.28 0.07
CA VAL A 282 26.68 -23.21 -0.39
C VAL A 282 28.00 -22.51 -0.60
N ARG A 283 28.02 -21.31 -1.19
CA ARG A 283 29.26 -20.54 -1.46
C ARG A 283 29.77 -19.77 -0.25
N LYS A 284 28.88 -19.43 0.70
CA LYS A 284 29.20 -18.63 1.89
C LYS A 284 28.63 -19.30 3.15
N PRO A 285 29.13 -20.47 3.53
CA PRO A 285 28.59 -21.23 4.67
C PRO A 285 28.70 -20.48 6.00
N HIS A 286 29.61 -19.52 6.13
CA HIS A 286 29.71 -18.66 7.31
C HIS A 286 28.48 -17.75 7.52
N TYR A 287 27.68 -17.48 6.49
CA TYR A 287 26.41 -16.77 6.65
C TYR A 287 25.39 -17.61 7.41
N GLU A 288 25.45 -18.93 7.30
CA GLU A 288 24.57 -19.82 8.06
C GLU A 288 24.69 -19.59 9.58
N ASP A 289 25.92 -19.52 10.09
CA ASP A 289 26.16 -19.30 11.52
C ASP A 289 25.69 -17.92 11.98
N ALA A 290 25.91 -16.89 11.18
CA ALA A 290 25.47 -15.54 11.50
C ALA A 290 23.93 -15.45 11.49
N TRP A 291 23.25 -16.03 10.50
CA TRP A 291 21.80 -16.10 10.44
C TRP A 291 21.23 -16.95 11.58
N ARG A 292 21.83 -18.10 11.88
CA ARG A 292 21.37 -18.96 12.97
C ARG A 292 21.45 -18.25 14.32
N ARG A 293 22.53 -17.55 14.63
CA ARG A 293 22.64 -16.76 15.86
C ARG A 293 21.61 -15.65 15.91
N LEU A 294 21.50 -14.87 14.86
CA LEU A 294 20.50 -13.80 14.78
C LEU A 294 19.09 -14.35 15.03
N TYR A 295 18.73 -15.41 14.30
CA TYR A 295 17.42 -15.99 14.36
C TYR A 295 17.13 -16.63 15.72
N GLN A 296 18.04 -17.48 16.24
CA GLN A 296 17.83 -18.20 17.49
C GLN A 296 17.97 -17.31 18.72
N GLU A 297 18.91 -16.38 18.71
CA GLU A 297 19.25 -15.58 19.87
C GLU A 297 18.43 -14.29 19.97
N ARG A 298 18.01 -13.72 18.84
CA ARG A 298 17.28 -12.47 18.82
C ARG A 298 15.82 -12.57 18.41
N PHE A 299 15.56 -13.13 17.23
CA PHE A 299 14.19 -13.18 16.73
C PHE A 299 13.36 -14.32 17.34
N ALA A 300 13.98 -15.38 17.83
CA ALA A 300 13.26 -16.51 18.41
C ALA A 300 12.52 -16.19 19.71
N ILE A 301 12.82 -15.07 20.35
CA ILE A 301 12.12 -14.66 21.58
C ILE A 301 10.74 -14.09 21.26
N ASP A 302 10.62 -13.34 20.14
CA ASP A 302 9.42 -12.58 19.79
C ASP A 302 8.78 -13.04 18.46
N GLN A 303 9.34 -14.07 17.80
CA GLN A 303 8.85 -14.55 16.51
C GLN A 303 8.21 -15.92 16.60
N ASP A 304 6.97 -15.99 16.12
CA ASP A 304 6.24 -17.25 16.02
C ASP A 304 6.19 -17.79 14.59
N ILE A 305 6.42 -16.96 13.56
CA ILE A 305 6.36 -17.36 12.15
C ILE A 305 7.60 -16.90 11.39
N THR A 306 8.23 -17.84 10.69
CA THR A 306 9.32 -17.55 9.77
C THR A 306 9.04 -18.15 8.41
N LEU A 307 9.17 -17.36 7.37
CA LEU A 307 9.16 -17.80 6.00
C LEU A 307 10.58 -17.86 5.47
N LEU A 308 11.00 -19.04 5.05
CA LEU A 308 12.29 -19.24 4.39
C LEU A 308 12.07 -19.35 2.89
N ALA A 309 12.40 -18.28 2.14
CA ALA A 309 12.34 -18.30 0.70
C ALA A 309 13.63 -18.91 0.12
N GLY A 310 13.48 -19.90 -0.76
CA GLY A 310 14.61 -20.56 -1.44
C GLY A 310 14.68 -20.16 -2.91
N THR A 311 15.77 -20.46 -3.54
CA THR A 311 16.09 -20.36 -4.99
C THR A 311 15.19 -19.43 -5.80
N GLY A 312 15.20 -18.16 -5.54
CA GLY A 312 14.41 -17.18 -6.32
C GLY A 312 14.84 -17.27 -7.77
N ARG A 313 15.31 -17.10 -8.52
CA ARG A 313 15.57 -16.60 -9.87
C ARG A 313 16.10 -17.58 -10.89
N ARG A 314 16.03 -18.88 -10.82
CA ARG A 314 16.68 -19.59 -11.93
C ARG A 314 16.17 -20.96 -12.24
N ALA A 315 16.14 -21.10 -13.54
CA ALA A 315 16.35 -22.33 -14.29
C ALA A 315 15.59 -23.53 -13.74
N VAL A 316 14.75 -24.03 -14.55
CA VAL A 316 14.27 -25.41 -14.44
C VAL A 316 15.46 -26.29 -14.02
N LEU A 317 15.49 -26.66 -12.74
CA LEU A 317 16.47 -27.60 -12.25
C LEU A 317 16.09 -28.99 -12.79
N ALA A 318 17.03 -29.66 -13.41
CA ALA A 318 16.82 -31.04 -13.82
C ALA A 318 16.64 -31.93 -12.58
N ALA A 319 15.77 -32.93 -12.66
CA ALA A 319 15.56 -33.87 -11.57
C ALA A 319 16.68 -34.96 -11.52
N ASP A 320 17.93 -34.57 -11.65
CA ASP A 320 19.09 -35.45 -11.58
C ASP A 320 19.65 -35.59 -10.15
N ALA A 321 20.56 -36.52 -9.94
CA ALA A 321 21.14 -36.78 -8.63
C ALA A 321 21.95 -35.57 -8.08
N PRO A 322 22.78 -34.85 -8.85
CA PRO A 322 23.45 -33.65 -8.37
C PRO A 322 22.48 -32.58 -7.88
N THR A 323 21.40 -32.33 -8.61
CA THR A 323 20.38 -31.35 -8.20
C THR A 323 19.69 -31.78 -6.92
N ARG A 324 19.26 -33.03 -6.78
CA ARG A 324 18.65 -33.54 -5.56
C ARG A 324 19.58 -33.43 -4.36
N ASN A 325 20.85 -33.79 -4.51
CA ASN A 325 21.84 -33.67 -3.45
C ASN A 325 22.09 -32.21 -3.03
N GLY A 326 22.14 -31.28 -3.99
CA GLY A 326 22.22 -29.85 -3.74
C GLY A 326 21.00 -29.31 -2.97
N LEU A 327 19.80 -29.76 -3.33
CA LEU A 327 18.56 -29.39 -2.65
C LEU A 327 18.53 -29.94 -1.21
N GLN A 328 19.00 -31.15 -0.98
CA GLN A 328 19.09 -31.73 0.36
C GLN A 328 20.09 -30.97 1.24
N ALA A 329 21.26 -30.61 0.69
CA ALA A 329 22.25 -29.80 1.40
C ALA A 329 21.71 -28.41 1.77
N TRP A 330 21.00 -27.76 0.83
CA TRP A 330 20.35 -26.48 1.07
C TRP A 330 19.25 -26.61 2.14
N LEU A 331 18.39 -27.62 2.05
CA LEU A 331 17.32 -27.85 3.01
C LEU A 331 17.90 -28.11 4.42
N ALA A 332 18.99 -28.88 4.52
CA ALA A 332 19.70 -29.08 5.77
C ALA A 332 20.25 -27.76 6.35
N ALA A 333 20.77 -26.88 5.51
CA ALA A 333 21.24 -25.57 5.94
C ALA A 333 20.10 -24.67 6.41
N THR A 334 19.01 -24.56 5.65
CA THR A 334 17.89 -23.68 5.97
C THR A 334 17.12 -24.12 7.20
N THR A 335 16.93 -25.41 7.43
CA THR A 335 16.25 -25.92 8.61
C THR A 335 17.05 -25.73 9.89
N ARG A 336 18.38 -25.67 9.80
CA ARG A 336 19.22 -25.28 10.95
C ARG A 336 19.08 -23.81 11.34
N LEU A 337 18.61 -22.95 10.46
CA LEU A 337 18.25 -21.56 10.78
C LEU A 337 16.97 -21.47 11.60
N GLY A 338 16.14 -22.51 11.59
CA GLY A 338 14.87 -22.53 12.29
C GLY A 338 15.00 -22.33 13.79
N GLY A 339 14.27 -21.38 14.35
CA GLY A 339 14.16 -21.11 15.78
C GLY A 339 13.03 -21.91 16.44
N LYS A 340 12.41 -21.34 17.45
CA LYS A 340 11.35 -22.00 18.25
C LYS A 340 9.95 -21.90 17.61
N GLY A 341 9.76 -21.05 16.62
CA GLY A 341 8.46 -20.75 16.05
C GLY A 341 8.04 -21.70 14.92
N VAL A 342 7.01 -21.33 14.21
CA VAL A 342 6.52 -22.05 13.03
C VAL A 342 7.36 -21.68 11.83
N HIS A 343 7.84 -22.69 11.10
CA HIS A 343 8.67 -22.50 9.92
C HIS A 343 7.91 -22.86 8.66
N TYR A 344 7.79 -21.89 7.77
CA TYR A 344 7.29 -22.11 6.43
C TYR A 344 8.44 -22.04 5.43
N LEU A 345 8.55 -23.04 4.60
CA LEU A 345 9.51 -23.08 3.51
C LEU A 345 8.81 -22.72 2.20
N SER A 346 9.16 -21.57 1.66
CA SER A 346 8.81 -21.17 0.30
C SER A 346 9.97 -21.55 -0.62
N VAL A 347 9.73 -22.48 -1.55
CA VAL A 347 10.81 -23.07 -2.36
C VAL A 347 11.22 -22.22 -3.57
N ALA A 348 10.57 -21.10 -3.80
CA ALA A 348 10.90 -20.14 -4.84
C ALA A 348 10.46 -18.73 -4.41
N ASP A 349 11.00 -17.71 -5.06
CA ASP A 349 10.61 -16.32 -4.93
C ASP A 349 10.04 -15.84 -6.27
N GLU A 350 8.85 -15.22 -6.24
CA GLU A 350 8.15 -14.66 -7.40
C GLU A 350 8.18 -15.57 -8.64
N PRO A 351 7.69 -16.81 -8.55
CA PRO A 351 7.85 -17.78 -9.64
C PRO A 351 7.18 -17.32 -10.94
N ASN A 352 6.10 -16.56 -10.85
CA ASN A 352 5.41 -15.99 -12.02
C ASN A 352 6.23 -14.91 -12.76
N LEU A 353 7.27 -14.34 -12.13
CA LEU A 353 8.24 -13.45 -12.77
C LEU A 353 9.49 -14.21 -13.25
N ASN A 354 9.91 -15.22 -12.50
CA ASN A 354 11.23 -15.81 -12.62
C ASN A 354 11.27 -17.10 -13.46
N TYR A 355 10.18 -17.82 -13.58
CA TYR A 355 10.08 -19.01 -14.42
C TYR A 355 9.52 -18.66 -15.82
N PRO A 356 9.95 -19.39 -16.87
CA PRO A 356 9.48 -19.12 -18.23
C PRO A 356 7.97 -19.36 -18.39
N ASP A 357 7.44 -20.36 -17.67
CA ASP A 357 6.02 -20.73 -17.70
C ASP A 357 5.61 -21.46 -16.41
N TYR A 358 4.31 -21.65 -16.22
CA TYR A 358 3.76 -22.33 -15.06
C TYR A 358 4.17 -23.81 -14.98
N ALA A 359 4.27 -24.51 -16.11
CA ALA A 359 4.60 -25.94 -16.11
C ALA A 359 6.01 -26.17 -15.56
N SER A 360 6.97 -25.36 -16.01
CA SER A 360 8.36 -25.40 -15.51
C SER A 360 8.43 -25.12 -14.00
N PHE A 361 7.66 -24.14 -13.51
CA PHE A 361 7.58 -23.87 -12.08
C PHE A 361 6.93 -25.03 -11.31
N ARG A 362 5.81 -25.55 -11.79
CA ARG A 362 5.12 -26.69 -11.16
C ARG A 362 6.03 -27.91 -11.01
N ASP A 363 6.77 -28.25 -12.06
CA ASP A 363 7.66 -29.42 -12.05
C ASP A 363 8.81 -29.22 -11.06
N TYR A 364 9.37 -28.01 -10.98
CA TYR A 364 10.32 -27.64 -9.94
C TYR A 364 9.70 -27.74 -8.54
N PHE A 365 8.50 -27.21 -8.33
CA PHE A 365 7.80 -27.26 -7.05
C PHE A 365 7.57 -28.71 -6.60
N ARG A 366 7.14 -29.58 -7.51
CA ARG A 366 6.98 -31.02 -7.24
C ARG A 366 8.29 -31.68 -6.80
N LEU A 367 9.38 -31.36 -7.48
CA LEU A 367 10.69 -31.86 -7.09
C LEU A 367 11.07 -31.42 -5.68
N MET A 368 10.92 -30.12 -5.37
CA MET A 368 11.28 -29.57 -4.06
C MET A 368 10.41 -30.11 -2.93
N THR A 369 9.10 -30.18 -3.14
CA THR A 369 8.19 -30.73 -2.13
C THR A 369 8.48 -32.21 -1.85
N ALA A 370 8.80 -33.00 -2.86
CA ALA A 370 9.21 -34.39 -2.69
C ALA A 370 10.51 -34.51 -1.88
N VAL A 371 11.50 -33.64 -2.12
CA VAL A 371 12.73 -33.61 -1.32
C VAL A 371 12.44 -33.25 0.13
N VAL A 372 11.59 -32.26 0.39
CA VAL A 372 11.21 -31.84 1.75
C VAL A 372 10.47 -32.97 2.48
N HIS A 373 9.48 -33.58 1.85
CA HIS A 373 8.68 -34.65 2.48
C HIS A 373 9.50 -35.90 2.79
N ASN A 374 10.47 -36.21 1.95
CA ASN A 374 11.30 -37.38 2.14
C ASN A 374 12.53 -37.15 3.03
N TRP A 375 12.76 -35.91 3.46
CA TRP A 375 13.89 -35.61 4.33
C TRP A 375 13.51 -35.70 5.81
N PRO A 376 14.11 -36.64 6.57
CA PRO A 376 13.74 -36.82 7.97
C PRO A 376 13.90 -35.56 8.83
N GLY A 377 14.94 -34.77 8.60
CA GLY A 377 15.21 -33.54 9.34
C GLY A 377 14.12 -32.46 9.19
N ALA A 378 13.42 -32.40 8.05
CA ALA A 378 12.31 -31.46 7.86
C ALA A 378 11.13 -31.77 8.79
N ARG A 379 10.82 -33.05 8.95
CA ARG A 379 9.74 -33.51 9.84
C ARG A 379 10.06 -33.22 11.30
N GLU A 380 11.30 -33.49 11.71
CA GLU A 380 11.78 -33.22 13.08
C GLU A 380 11.80 -31.73 13.38
N ALA A 381 12.17 -30.90 12.42
CA ALA A 381 12.16 -29.44 12.53
C ALA A 381 10.76 -28.81 12.40
N GLY A 382 9.73 -29.61 12.14
CA GLY A 382 8.36 -29.10 11.96
C GLY A 382 8.17 -28.20 10.74
N VAL A 383 9.01 -28.37 9.70
CA VAL A 383 8.96 -27.56 8.47
C VAL A 383 7.62 -27.77 7.75
N ARG A 384 6.98 -26.67 7.39
CA ARG A 384 5.75 -26.60 6.61
C ARG A 384 6.03 -25.99 5.26
N ILE A 385 5.27 -26.39 4.25
CA ILE A 385 5.46 -25.90 2.88
C ILE A 385 4.47 -24.77 2.61
N ALA A 386 5.00 -23.62 2.23
CA ALA A 386 4.22 -22.52 1.67
C ALA A 386 4.21 -22.59 0.15
N ILE A 387 3.08 -22.26 -0.47
CA ILE A 387 3.07 -21.89 -1.88
C ILE A 387 4.00 -20.71 -2.04
N PRO A 388 4.98 -20.76 -2.96
CA PRO A 388 5.90 -19.66 -3.17
C PRO A 388 5.19 -18.36 -3.49
N ALA A 389 5.65 -17.30 -2.85
CA ALA A 389 5.07 -15.99 -3.00
C ALA A 389 5.15 -15.51 -4.44
N SER A 390 4.01 -15.28 -5.03
CA SER A 390 3.88 -14.69 -6.36
C SER A 390 3.80 -13.19 -6.26
N SER A 391 4.47 -12.51 -7.17
CA SER A 391 4.35 -11.07 -7.37
C SER A 391 3.08 -10.70 -8.13
N ARG A 392 2.70 -9.41 -8.06
CA ARG A 392 1.52 -8.88 -8.76
C ARG A 392 0.27 -9.72 -8.48
N TRP A 393 -0.04 -9.87 -7.22
CA TRP A 393 -1.10 -10.77 -6.76
C TRP A 393 -2.45 -10.50 -7.43
N LEU A 394 -2.95 -9.27 -7.33
CA LEU A 394 -4.18 -8.81 -7.99
C LEU A 394 -3.90 -7.93 -9.22
N GLY A 395 -2.66 -7.56 -9.43
CA GLY A 395 -2.24 -6.65 -10.48
C GLY A 395 -2.45 -7.23 -11.87
N GLY A 396 -2.42 -6.35 -12.88
CA GLY A 396 -2.75 -6.63 -14.25
C GLY A 396 -1.82 -7.60 -14.97
N PRO A 397 -2.09 -7.81 -16.25
CA PRO A 397 -1.29 -8.69 -17.08
C PRO A 397 0.15 -8.21 -17.15
N PHE A 398 1.07 -9.13 -17.34
CA PHE A 398 2.45 -8.82 -17.66
C PHE A 398 2.56 -8.39 -19.11
N ARG A 399 3.57 -7.59 -19.42
CA ARG A 399 3.91 -7.21 -20.80
C ARG A 399 4.20 -8.40 -21.70
N ASP A 400 4.72 -9.45 -21.10
CA ASP A 400 5.02 -10.71 -21.79
C ASP A 400 3.78 -11.59 -21.73
N ASP A 401 3.02 -11.60 -22.81
CA ASP A 401 1.80 -12.38 -22.94
C ASP A 401 2.03 -13.90 -22.80
N ALA A 402 3.25 -14.39 -23.05
CA ALA A 402 3.57 -15.79 -22.85
C ALA A 402 3.44 -16.24 -21.38
N LYS A 403 3.59 -15.31 -20.43
CA LYS A 403 3.40 -15.57 -19.01
C LYS A 403 2.01 -15.22 -18.50
N GLY A 404 1.34 -14.29 -19.11
CA GLY A 404 -0.06 -13.81 -18.99
C GLY A 404 -0.84 -13.97 -17.69
N LEU A 405 -0.32 -14.65 -16.67
CA LEU A 405 -1.05 -15.00 -15.47
C LEU A 405 -0.59 -14.15 -14.29
N ARG A 406 -1.56 -13.58 -13.59
CA ARG A 406 -1.37 -12.94 -12.29
C ARG A 406 -0.87 -13.96 -11.27
N GLY A 407 -0.23 -13.49 -10.22
CA GLY A 407 0.24 -14.35 -9.15
C GLY A 407 -0.85 -15.23 -8.54
N ILE A 408 -2.05 -14.67 -8.35
CA ILE A 408 -3.21 -15.43 -7.85
C ILE A 408 -3.60 -16.60 -8.76
N ASP A 409 -3.44 -16.48 -10.08
CA ASP A 409 -3.81 -17.56 -11.03
C ASP A 409 -2.80 -18.71 -10.95
N TRP A 410 -1.52 -18.42 -10.75
CA TRP A 410 -0.50 -19.45 -10.53
C TRP A 410 -0.72 -20.16 -9.19
N ALA A 411 -1.03 -19.42 -8.13
CA ALA A 411 -1.35 -20.00 -6.83
C ALA A 411 -2.60 -20.89 -6.88
N ARG A 412 -3.66 -20.45 -7.58
CA ARG A 412 -4.88 -21.25 -7.77
C ARG A 412 -4.60 -22.57 -8.45
N ARG A 413 -3.88 -22.56 -9.56
CA ARG A 413 -3.51 -23.79 -10.29
C ARG A 413 -2.67 -24.71 -9.41
N LEU A 414 -1.73 -24.18 -8.65
CA LEU A 414 -0.89 -24.99 -7.78
C LEU A 414 -1.70 -25.59 -6.62
N LEU A 415 -2.67 -24.87 -6.05
CA LEU A 415 -3.58 -25.39 -5.04
C LEU A 415 -4.47 -26.51 -5.59
N GLU A 416 -4.97 -26.37 -6.81
CA GLU A 416 -5.76 -27.41 -7.47
C GLU A 416 -4.94 -28.69 -7.71
N GLU A 417 -3.68 -28.56 -8.12
CA GLU A 417 -2.82 -29.67 -8.48
C GLU A 417 -2.05 -30.28 -7.28
N GLN A 418 -1.66 -29.45 -6.29
CA GLN A 418 -0.75 -29.80 -5.20
C GLN A 418 -1.26 -29.38 -3.80
N GLY A 419 -2.53 -29.00 -3.69
CA GLY A 419 -3.06 -28.39 -2.45
C GLY A 419 -2.94 -29.26 -1.19
N THR A 420 -2.86 -30.59 -1.32
CA THR A 420 -2.64 -31.52 -0.21
C THR A 420 -1.19 -31.48 0.31
N GLN A 421 -0.26 -30.94 -0.47
CA GLN A 421 1.17 -30.89 -0.17
C GLN A 421 1.60 -29.58 0.49
N VAL A 422 0.71 -28.60 0.61
CA VAL A 422 1.02 -27.26 1.11
C VAL A 422 0.24 -26.93 2.37
N ASP A 423 0.87 -26.19 3.25
CA ASP A 423 0.36 -25.78 4.56
C ASP A 423 -0.01 -24.30 4.59
N ALA A 424 0.58 -23.49 3.72
CA ALA A 424 0.39 -22.04 3.69
C ALA A 424 0.36 -21.51 2.26
N LEU A 425 -0.25 -20.34 2.10
CA LEU A 425 -0.22 -19.52 0.90
C LEU A 425 0.53 -18.24 1.22
N ALA A 426 1.66 -18.00 0.52
CA ALA A 426 2.40 -16.75 0.58
C ALA A 426 2.20 -15.93 -0.70
N TRP A 427 2.23 -14.60 -0.58
CA TRP A 427 2.19 -13.70 -1.73
C TRP A 427 2.84 -12.36 -1.44
N HIS A 428 3.15 -11.62 -2.51
CA HIS A 428 3.63 -10.25 -2.48
C HIS A 428 2.55 -9.30 -3.00
N GLU A 429 2.40 -8.16 -2.35
CA GLU A 429 1.55 -7.07 -2.83
C GLU A 429 2.39 -5.79 -2.93
N TRP A 430 2.44 -5.22 -4.11
CA TRP A 430 3.30 -4.10 -4.43
C TRP A 430 2.54 -3.00 -5.17
N MET A 431 3.11 -1.81 -5.15
CA MET A 431 2.72 -0.71 -6.02
C MET A 431 1.40 -0.01 -5.67
N VAL A 432 0.80 -0.32 -4.55
CA VAL A 432 -0.34 0.45 -4.04
C VAL A 432 0.20 1.67 -3.29
N ARG A 433 0.42 2.78 -3.97
CA ARG A 433 1.09 3.97 -3.41
C ARG A 433 0.15 4.94 -2.72
N ASP A 434 -1.07 5.06 -3.22
CA ASP A 434 -2.08 5.95 -2.70
C ASP A 434 -2.60 5.47 -1.35
N LEU A 435 -2.69 6.39 -0.38
CA LEU A 435 -3.22 6.10 0.95
C LEU A 435 -4.67 5.60 0.91
N LEU A 436 -5.51 6.11 0.02
CA LEU A 436 -6.90 5.67 -0.08
C LEU A 436 -7.01 4.28 -0.71
N ALA A 437 -6.09 3.95 -1.63
CA ALA A 437 -6.05 2.65 -2.29
C ALA A 437 -5.56 1.51 -1.40
N THR A 438 -4.96 1.78 -0.23
CA THR A 438 -4.50 0.75 0.73
C THR A 438 -5.62 -0.18 1.21
N ARG A 439 -6.88 0.24 1.10
CA ARG A 439 -8.04 -0.62 1.38
C ARG A 439 -8.09 -1.88 0.51
N SER A 440 -7.45 -1.87 -0.66
CA SER A 440 -7.30 -3.05 -1.52
C SER A 440 -6.55 -4.21 -0.86
N TYR A 441 -5.78 -3.95 0.19
CA TYR A 441 -5.12 -5.00 0.98
C TYR A 441 -6.13 -5.90 1.70
N ARG A 442 -7.26 -5.35 2.14
CA ARG A 442 -8.35 -6.15 2.70
C ARG A 442 -8.91 -7.12 1.66
N ASP A 443 -9.11 -6.65 0.43
CA ASP A 443 -9.60 -7.48 -0.67
C ASP A 443 -8.57 -8.51 -1.11
N SER A 444 -7.29 -8.17 -1.12
CA SER A 444 -6.19 -9.10 -1.37
C SER A 444 -6.20 -10.28 -0.38
N VAL A 445 -6.33 -9.99 0.92
CA VAL A 445 -6.42 -11.02 1.97
C VAL A 445 -7.68 -11.86 1.83
N ARG A 446 -8.84 -11.25 1.56
CA ARG A 446 -10.10 -11.97 1.34
C ARG A 446 -10.03 -12.91 0.15
N GLN A 447 -9.41 -12.48 -0.94
CA GLN A 447 -9.22 -13.32 -2.13
C GLN A 447 -8.27 -14.49 -1.85
N ALA A 448 -7.18 -14.25 -1.10
CA ALA A 448 -6.30 -15.32 -0.64
C ALA A 448 -7.04 -16.33 0.26
N ALA A 449 -7.86 -15.84 1.18
CA ALA A 449 -8.67 -16.68 2.07
C ALA A 449 -9.71 -17.52 1.28
N ALA A 450 -10.39 -16.90 0.32
CA ALA A 450 -11.34 -17.60 -0.55
C ALA A 450 -10.64 -18.69 -1.38
N LEU A 451 -9.42 -18.43 -1.82
CA LEU A 451 -8.64 -19.37 -2.63
C LEU A 451 -8.25 -20.64 -1.85
N VAL A 452 -7.84 -20.50 -0.58
CA VAL A 452 -7.52 -21.67 0.27
C VAL A 452 -8.76 -22.31 0.91
N GLY A 453 -9.91 -21.63 0.81
CA GLY A 453 -11.15 -22.03 1.44
C GLY A 453 -11.20 -21.75 2.94
N LEU A 454 -12.41 -21.60 3.49
CA LEU A 454 -12.64 -21.38 4.91
C LEU A 454 -13.12 -22.68 5.58
N ASP A 455 -12.81 -22.84 6.86
CA ASP A 455 -13.38 -23.88 7.72
C ASP A 455 -14.77 -23.47 8.25
N ASP A 456 -15.41 -24.34 9.01
CA ASP A 456 -16.75 -24.10 9.58
C ASP A 456 -16.78 -22.94 10.61
N GLN A 457 -15.62 -22.46 11.03
CA GLN A 457 -15.45 -21.30 11.91
C GLN A 457 -15.10 -20.03 11.14
N GLY A 458 -15.11 -20.08 9.80
CA GLY A 458 -14.77 -18.94 8.94
C GLY A 458 -13.26 -18.62 8.88
N ARG A 459 -12.39 -19.53 9.29
CA ARG A 459 -10.93 -19.36 9.26
C ARG A 459 -10.33 -19.99 8.01
N PRO A 460 -9.29 -19.40 7.43
CA PRO A 460 -8.61 -19.99 6.30
C PRO A 460 -8.10 -21.41 6.61
N ARG A 461 -8.29 -22.35 5.69
CA ARG A 461 -7.85 -23.75 5.85
C ARG A 461 -6.34 -23.91 5.78
N LYS A 462 -5.62 -22.88 5.32
CA LYS A 462 -4.16 -22.80 5.27
C LYS A 462 -3.73 -21.46 5.81
N ALA A 463 -2.50 -21.37 6.34
CA ALA A 463 -1.96 -20.10 6.78
C ALA A 463 -1.83 -19.12 5.62
N LEU A 464 -2.09 -17.84 5.88
CA LEU A 464 -1.99 -16.75 4.91
C LEU A 464 -0.83 -15.83 5.28
N LEU A 465 0.15 -15.72 4.38
CA LEU A 465 1.41 -15.01 4.60
C LEU A 465 1.60 -13.94 3.54
N LEU A 466 1.33 -12.68 3.86
CA LEU A 466 1.72 -11.55 3.04
C LEU A 466 3.16 -11.19 3.40
N ASP A 467 4.11 -11.86 2.78
CA ASP A 467 5.51 -11.88 3.22
C ASP A 467 6.36 -10.75 2.65
N GLN A 468 5.86 -10.03 1.65
CA GLN A 468 6.47 -8.79 1.17
C GLN A 468 5.42 -7.77 0.77
N THR A 469 5.57 -6.57 1.31
CA THR A 469 4.89 -5.39 0.80
C THR A 469 5.70 -4.12 1.04
N ASN A 470 5.54 -3.16 0.14
CA ASN A 470 6.09 -1.81 0.24
C ASN A 470 5.37 -0.92 -0.79
N LEU A 471 5.54 0.40 -0.69
CA LEU A 471 4.93 1.37 -1.60
C LEU A 471 5.33 1.14 -3.06
N SER A 472 6.53 0.62 -3.32
CA SER A 472 7.01 0.35 -4.67
C SER A 472 7.97 -0.81 -4.72
N SER A 473 7.95 -1.55 -5.82
CA SER A 473 8.98 -2.52 -6.18
C SER A 473 10.15 -1.83 -6.89
N GLY A 474 11.32 -2.45 -6.92
CA GLY A 474 12.50 -1.92 -7.61
C GLY A 474 13.06 -0.63 -6.98
N SER A 475 13.88 0.09 -7.71
CA SER A 475 14.55 1.33 -7.30
C SER A 475 13.72 2.60 -7.55
N SER A 476 12.46 2.47 -7.94
CA SER A 476 11.61 3.57 -8.40
C SER A 476 10.87 4.30 -7.27
N LEU A 477 11.59 4.67 -6.22
CA LEU A 477 11.01 5.32 -5.06
C LEU A 477 11.27 6.83 -5.07
N SER A 478 10.22 7.59 -4.80
CA SER A 478 10.37 8.98 -4.46
C SER A 478 10.92 9.13 -3.03
N PRO A 479 11.82 10.08 -2.77
CA PRO A 479 12.23 10.40 -1.39
C PRO A 479 11.05 10.74 -0.48
N TYR A 480 9.98 11.28 -1.02
CA TYR A 480 8.75 11.58 -0.28
C TYR A 480 8.05 10.32 0.20
N ASP A 481 8.07 9.24 -0.59
CA ASP A 481 7.37 8.01 -0.26
C ASP A 481 8.06 7.24 0.87
N GLN A 482 9.40 7.15 0.84
CA GLN A 482 10.15 6.24 1.70
C GLN A 482 10.72 6.89 2.96
N ASN A 483 11.09 8.18 2.88
CA ASN A 483 11.86 8.86 3.92
C ASN A 483 11.03 9.89 4.70
N THR A 484 9.73 9.98 4.44
CA THR A 484 8.83 10.89 5.14
C THR A 484 7.81 10.15 6.00
N HIS A 485 7.04 10.90 6.77
CA HIS A 485 5.91 10.40 7.53
C HIS A 485 4.87 9.65 6.67
N TYR A 486 4.80 9.94 5.37
CA TYR A 486 3.90 9.28 4.43
C TYR A 486 4.07 7.75 4.45
N ALA A 487 5.32 7.25 4.48
CA ALA A 487 5.57 5.81 4.59
C ALA A 487 4.99 5.19 5.88
N GLY A 488 5.05 5.94 6.98
CA GLY A 488 4.46 5.53 8.25
C GLY A 488 2.93 5.47 8.21
N LEU A 489 2.29 6.49 7.61
CA LEU A 489 0.83 6.49 7.38
C LEU A 489 0.41 5.33 6.50
N TRP A 490 1.12 5.14 5.39
CA TRP A 490 0.85 4.07 4.43
C TRP A 490 0.96 2.70 5.10
N TRP A 491 2.03 2.46 5.86
CA TRP A 491 2.23 1.19 6.57
C TRP A 491 1.12 0.93 7.59
N ALA A 492 0.77 1.92 8.40
CA ALA A 492 -0.33 1.79 9.36
C ALA A 492 -1.67 1.47 8.68
N SER A 493 -1.95 2.14 7.56
CA SER A 493 -3.15 1.88 6.76
C SER A 493 -3.17 0.46 6.18
N VAL A 494 -2.04 -0.03 5.65
CA VAL A 494 -1.90 -1.41 5.16
C VAL A 494 -2.10 -2.41 6.30
N VAL A 495 -1.44 -2.20 7.44
CA VAL A 495 -1.58 -3.08 8.63
C VAL A 495 -3.03 -3.17 9.07
N ILE A 496 -3.73 -2.04 9.16
CA ILE A 496 -5.15 -2.00 9.55
C ILE A 496 -6.02 -2.75 8.52
N ASN A 497 -5.88 -2.42 7.24
CA ASN A 497 -6.73 -3.00 6.19
C ASN A 497 -6.48 -4.50 6.00
N ALA A 498 -5.22 -4.93 5.96
CA ALA A 498 -4.88 -6.35 5.81
C ALA A 498 -5.34 -7.20 7.01
N SER A 499 -5.42 -6.59 8.20
CA SER A 499 -5.81 -7.28 9.45
C SER A 499 -7.30 -7.28 9.73
N ALA A 500 -8.08 -6.41 9.05
CA ALA A 500 -9.45 -6.03 9.43
C ALA A 500 -10.43 -7.21 9.60
N ASP A 501 -10.21 -8.32 8.92
CA ASP A 501 -11.08 -9.49 8.98
C ASP A 501 -10.52 -10.65 9.84
N GLY A 502 -9.32 -10.49 10.46
CA GLY A 502 -8.70 -11.51 11.29
C GLY A 502 -8.32 -12.80 10.55
N LEU A 503 -8.03 -12.71 9.24
CA LEU A 503 -7.77 -13.86 8.36
C LEU A 503 -6.29 -14.10 8.11
N LEU A 504 -5.45 -13.08 8.30
CA LEU A 504 -4.03 -13.08 7.96
C LEU A 504 -3.19 -13.59 9.14
N ASP A 505 -2.16 -14.40 8.87
CA ASP A 505 -1.26 -14.92 9.91
C ASP A 505 0.04 -14.10 10.00
N MET A 506 0.56 -13.57 8.89
CA MET A 506 1.80 -12.81 8.85
C MET A 506 1.73 -11.66 7.85
N LEU A 507 2.31 -10.53 8.21
CA LEU A 507 2.45 -9.35 7.35
C LEU A 507 3.86 -8.76 7.51
N ASN A 508 4.67 -8.80 6.46
CA ASN A 508 6.03 -8.30 6.48
C ASN A 508 6.21 -7.05 5.61
N TRP A 509 6.87 -6.05 6.18
CA TRP A 509 7.45 -4.94 5.41
C TRP A 509 8.70 -5.40 4.67
N PHE A 510 8.84 -5.05 3.41
CA PHE A 510 10.04 -5.30 2.60
C PHE A 510 10.85 -4.00 2.44
N HIS A 511 12.09 -3.91 2.95
CA HIS A 511 12.69 -4.86 3.88
C HIS A 511 13.22 -4.15 5.13
N VAL A 512 13.99 -4.84 5.95
CA VAL A 512 14.36 -4.35 7.28
C VAL A 512 15.22 -3.09 7.25
N ALA A 513 16.20 -3.00 6.35
CA ALA A 513 17.14 -1.89 6.26
C ALA A 513 17.38 -1.44 4.81
N ASP A 514 17.81 -0.20 4.63
CA ASP A 514 18.17 0.34 3.32
C ASP A 514 19.37 -0.41 2.73
N GLU A 515 19.33 -0.63 1.43
CA GLU A 515 20.49 -0.99 0.61
C GLU A 515 20.88 0.21 -0.27
N PRO A 516 22.13 0.28 -0.75
CA PRO A 516 22.64 1.45 -1.48
C PRO A 516 21.76 1.88 -2.67
N GLU A 517 21.19 0.93 -3.39
CA GLU A 517 20.31 1.19 -4.54
C GLU A 517 18.82 1.00 -4.21
N TRP A 518 18.49 0.60 -2.98
CA TRP A 518 17.16 0.20 -2.57
C TRP A 518 16.80 0.78 -1.19
N PRO A 519 16.47 2.07 -1.10
CA PRO A 519 16.18 2.74 0.17
C PRO A 519 14.78 2.38 0.71
N LYS A 520 14.47 1.09 0.83
CA LYS A 520 13.16 0.54 1.20
C LYS A 520 13.06 0.13 2.67
N GLY A 521 14.13 0.28 3.42
CA GLY A 521 14.21 -0.18 4.79
C GLY A 521 13.32 0.58 5.75
N MET A 522 12.97 -0.07 6.86
CA MET A 522 12.52 0.61 8.08
C MET A 522 13.69 1.25 8.82
N VAL A 523 14.89 0.76 8.57
CA VAL A 523 16.15 1.25 9.14
C VAL A 523 16.98 1.90 8.03
N GLN A 524 17.36 3.15 8.26
CA GLN A 524 18.35 3.84 7.44
C GLN A 524 19.75 3.39 7.87
N VAL A 525 20.56 3.00 6.90
CA VAL A 525 21.98 2.72 7.08
C VAL A 525 22.74 4.01 6.80
N ILE A 526 23.31 4.63 7.84
CA ILE A 526 24.12 5.84 7.71
C ILE A 526 25.57 5.46 7.38
N ASP A 527 26.10 4.49 8.10
CA ASP A 527 27.38 3.82 7.85
C ASP A 527 27.39 2.43 8.51
N ASP A 528 28.52 1.73 8.49
CA ASP A 528 28.67 0.36 9.01
C ASP A 528 28.42 0.24 10.53
N THR A 529 28.32 1.35 11.25
CA THR A 529 28.16 1.40 12.70
C THR A 529 26.96 2.21 13.18
N HIS A 530 26.39 3.04 12.32
CA HIS A 530 25.29 3.94 12.65
C HIS A 530 24.04 3.61 11.86
N PHE A 531 22.98 3.28 12.59
CA PHE A 531 21.67 2.87 12.08
C PHE A 531 20.59 3.69 12.76
N GLN A 532 19.63 4.17 12.00
CA GLN A 532 18.53 4.99 12.49
C GLN A 532 17.18 4.48 11.97
N LEU A 533 16.15 4.49 12.82
CA LEU A 533 14.80 4.21 12.34
C LEU A 533 14.30 5.34 11.46
N LYS A 534 13.79 4.97 10.29
CA LYS A 534 13.05 5.88 9.41
C LYS A 534 11.66 6.15 9.97
N PRO A 535 10.92 7.15 9.46
CA PRO A 535 9.54 7.42 9.88
C PRO A 535 8.64 6.17 9.89
N VAL A 536 8.78 5.28 8.91
CA VAL A 536 8.03 4.01 8.88
C VAL A 536 8.43 3.08 10.03
N GLY A 537 9.71 3.02 10.40
CA GLY A 537 10.17 2.25 11.55
C GLY A 537 9.65 2.80 12.88
N LEU A 538 9.58 4.13 13.01
CA LEU A 538 8.98 4.80 14.17
C LEU A 538 7.46 4.56 14.23
N ALA A 539 6.77 4.56 13.08
CA ALA A 539 5.37 4.17 13.00
C ALA A 539 5.16 2.69 13.38
N GLN A 540 6.04 1.78 12.97
CA GLN A 540 6.01 0.38 13.39
C GLN A 540 6.13 0.25 14.92
N GLN A 541 7.02 1.01 15.57
CA GLN A 541 7.12 1.04 17.02
C GLN A 541 5.82 1.54 17.68
N PHE A 542 5.19 2.57 17.10
CA PHE A 542 3.90 3.07 17.58
C PHE A 542 2.82 2.00 17.46
N ILE A 543 2.70 1.33 16.31
CA ILE A 543 1.75 0.25 16.06
C ILE A 543 1.95 -0.88 17.08
N GLN A 544 3.18 -1.37 17.24
CA GLN A 544 3.51 -2.50 18.11
C GLN A 544 3.16 -2.25 19.59
N ARG A 545 3.26 -1.01 20.07
CA ARG A 545 2.85 -0.67 21.44
C ARG A 545 1.38 -0.86 21.70
N HIS A 546 0.55 -0.72 20.69
CA HIS A 546 -0.90 -0.81 20.77
C HIS A 546 -1.47 -2.08 20.13
N TRP A 547 -0.58 -2.97 19.65
CA TRP A 547 -0.97 -4.20 18.97
C TRP A 547 -1.40 -5.26 20.00
N LEU A 548 -2.61 -5.80 19.83
CA LEU A 548 -3.17 -6.84 20.69
C LEU A 548 -3.51 -8.08 19.87
N GLY A 549 -3.63 -9.22 20.52
CA GLY A 549 -3.64 -10.54 19.89
C GLY A 549 -4.89 -10.89 19.09
N GLN A 550 -5.98 -10.12 19.16
CA GLN A 550 -7.25 -10.49 18.53
C GLN A 550 -7.96 -9.30 17.91
N VAL A 551 -8.46 -9.46 16.69
CA VAL A 551 -9.28 -8.47 15.97
C VAL A 551 -10.71 -8.54 16.46
N LEU A 552 -11.31 -7.39 16.76
CA LEU A 552 -12.73 -7.24 17.06
C LEU A 552 -13.47 -6.64 15.86
N ALA A 553 -14.75 -6.97 15.74
CA ALA A 553 -15.60 -6.39 14.72
C ALA A 553 -15.81 -4.89 14.99
N LEU A 554 -15.54 -4.08 13.98
CA LEU A 554 -15.66 -2.63 14.03
C LEU A 554 -16.36 -2.14 12.76
N ASP A 555 -17.48 -1.45 12.92
CA ASP A 555 -18.10 -0.71 11.83
C ASP A 555 -17.47 0.68 11.75
N ASN A 556 -17.10 1.10 10.55
CA ASN A 556 -16.45 2.37 10.25
C ASN A 556 -17.14 3.01 9.03
N ASP A 557 -17.80 4.14 9.24
CA ASP A 557 -18.48 4.88 8.16
C ASP A 557 -17.55 5.88 7.43
N GLY A 558 -16.31 6.05 7.93
CA GLY A 558 -15.31 6.93 7.35
C GLY A 558 -14.54 6.27 6.19
N PHE A 559 -14.38 7.01 5.10
CA PHE A 559 -13.54 6.55 3.97
C PHE A 559 -12.07 6.99 4.11
N GLU A 560 -11.85 8.17 4.65
CA GLU A 560 -10.52 8.77 4.84
C GLU A 560 -9.82 8.33 6.14
N VAL A 561 -10.53 7.60 7.00
CA VAL A 561 -10.00 7.09 8.26
C VAL A 561 -10.10 5.58 8.26
N ASP A 562 -8.95 4.91 8.37
CA ASP A 562 -8.94 3.49 8.67
C ASP A 562 -8.86 3.28 10.18
N ALA A 563 -9.51 2.24 10.68
CA ALA A 563 -9.46 1.88 12.08
C ALA A 563 -9.56 0.36 12.29
N LEU A 564 -8.88 -0.14 13.32
CA LEU A 564 -8.85 -1.53 13.74
C LEU A 564 -9.04 -1.61 15.24
N ALA A 565 -10.04 -2.33 15.68
CA ALA A 565 -10.26 -2.63 17.10
C ALA A 565 -9.65 -3.98 17.45
N MET A 566 -8.97 -4.04 18.59
CA MET A 566 -8.26 -5.22 19.05
C MET A 566 -8.48 -5.48 20.53
N ALA A 567 -8.34 -6.74 20.93
CA ALA A 567 -8.46 -7.20 22.31
C ALA A 567 -7.37 -8.18 22.72
N GLU A 568 -7.05 -8.16 24.01
CA GLU A 568 -6.25 -9.19 24.68
C GLU A 568 -6.60 -9.18 26.18
N ALA A 569 -7.19 -10.25 26.67
CA ALA A 569 -7.76 -10.30 28.02
C ALA A 569 -8.66 -9.07 28.30
N HIS A 570 -8.34 -8.28 29.32
CA HIS A 570 -9.07 -7.04 29.65
C HIS A 570 -8.67 -5.83 28.78
N ARG A 571 -7.55 -5.91 28.08
CA ARG A 571 -7.06 -4.81 27.26
C ARG A 571 -7.86 -4.66 25.97
N ARG A 572 -8.10 -3.43 25.60
CA ARG A 572 -8.69 -3.02 24.32
C ARG A 572 -7.80 -1.96 23.67
N SER A 573 -7.74 -1.99 22.37
CA SER A 573 -7.05 -0.99 21.59
C SER A 573 -7.81 -0.68 20.30
N LEU A 574 -7.99 0.60 20.01
CA LEU A 574 -8.41 1.10 18.71
C LEU A 574 -7.21 1.79 18.08
N LEU A 575 -6.65 1.20 17.05
CA LEU A 575 -5.60 1.79 16.23
C LEU A 575 -6.24 2.38 14.97
N GLY A 576 -5.84 3.59 14.58
CA GLY A 576 -6.36 4.19 13.37
C GLY A 576 -5.41 5.17 12.69
N VAL A 577 -5.77 5.57 11.48
CA VAL A 577 -5.03 6.52 10.67
C VAL A 577 -5.98 7.44 9.94
N ASN A 578 -5.79 8.75 10.11
CA ASN A 578 -6.42 9.77 9.29
C ASN A 578 -5.54 10.01 8.05
N LYS A 579 -6.02 9.59 6.90
CA LYS A 579 -5.32 9.69 5.60
C LYS A 579 -5.50 11.05 4.91
N ALA A 580 -6.49 11.81 5.34
CA ALA A 580 -6.80 13.12 4.77
C ALA A 580 -5.85 14.22 5.25
N ASP A 581 -5.80 15.33 4.52
CA ASP A 581 -5.06 16.54 4.91
C ASP A 581 -5.82 17.43 5.90
N ARG A 582 -6.99 16.99 6.37
CA ARG A 582 -7.91 17.75 7.22
C ARG A 582 -8.16 17.08 8.56
N LEU A 583 -8.59 17.89 9.51
CA LEU A 583 -9.03 17.42 10.82
C LEU A 583 -10.24 16.50 10.69
N GLN A 584 -10.21 15.37 11.38
CA GLN A 584 -11.33 14.42 11.51
C GLN A 584 -11.84 14.41 12.95
N GLN A 585 -13.15 14.55 13.12
CA GLN A 585 -13.82 14.29 14.38
C GLN A 585 -14.23 12.81 14.42
N VAL A 586 -13.55 12.04 15.27
CA VAL A 586 -13.88 10.62 15.46
C VAL A 586 -14.83 10.46 16.64
N THR A 587 -15.89 9.70 16.44
CA THR A 587 -16.83 9.28 17.49
C THR A 587 -16.81 7.75 17.56
N LEU A 588 -16.44 7.19 18.71
CA LEU A 588 -16.48 5.74 18.98
C LEU A 588 -17.64 5.45 19.93
N ALA A 589 -18.56 4.59 19.51
CA ALA A 589 -19.65 4.10 20.36
C ALA A 589 -19.19 2.89 21.18
N LEU A 590 -19.33 2.98 22.51
CA LEU A 590 -19.04 1.94 23.49
C LEU A 590 -20.24 1.83 24.45
N ASP A 591 -20.33 0.73 25.19
CA ASP A 591 -21.38 0.54 26.20
C ASP A 591 -21.28 1.53 27.37
N ALA A 592 -20.08 1.91 27.74
CA ALA A 592 -19.79 2.87 28.82
C ALA A 592 -18.57 3.71 28.51
N CYS A 593 -18.40 4.82 29.23
CA CYS A 593 -17.21 5.65 29.12
C CYS A 593 -16.01 4.97 29.79
N PRO A 594 -14.94 4.64 29.02
CA PRO A 594 -13.76 4.02 29.58
C PRO A 594 -12.82 5.06 30.23
N ASP A 595 -12.02 4.60 31.18
CA ASP A 595 -10.76 5.28 31.50
C ASP A 595 -9.73 4.87 30.43
N ALA A 596 -9.46 5.76 29.49
CA ALA A 596 -8.68 5.45 28.31
C ALA A 596 -7.50 6.42 28.14
N ARG A 597 -6.49 5.94 27.44
CA ARG A 597 -5.35 6.74 26.98
C ARG A 597 -5.42 6.90 25.47
N LEU A 598 -5.45 8.15 25.01
CA LEU A 598 -5.39 8.50 23.60
C LEU A 598 -4.01 9.07 23.27
N GLU A 599 -3.38 8.51 22.25
CA GLU A 599 -2.11 8.98 21.70
C GLU A 599 -2.24 9.29 20.21
N LEU A 600 -1.59 10.36 19.76
CA LEU A 600 -1.46 10.75 18.36
C LEU A 600 0.00 10.60 17.93
N PHE A 601 0.22 10.23 16.67
CA PHE A 601 1.53 10.15 16.05
C PHE A 601 1.47 10.86 14.69
N GLY A 602 1.92 12.10 14.70
CA GLY A 602 1.83 13.03 13.56
C GLY A 602 3.13 13.13 12.74
N PRO A 603 3.22 14.12 11.83
CA PRO A 603 4.37 14.31 10.93
C PRO A 603 5.72 14.53 11.62
N ASP A 604 5.73 14.88 12.90
CA ASP A 604 6.96 14.96 13.71
C ASP A 604 7.50 13.58 14.15
N ASN A 605 6.77 12.52 13.83
CA ASN A 605 7.09 11.14 14.16
C ASN A 605 7.30 10.88 15.66
N GLN A 606 6.58 11.63 16.50
CA GLN A 606 6.61 11.49 17.95
C GLN A 606 5.21 11.18 18.48
N PRO A 607 5.07 10.16 19.34
CA PRO A 607 3.79 9.90 20.01
C PRO A 607 3.51 10.99 21.05
N ARG A 608 2.30 11.52 21.01
CA ARG A 608 1.84 12.57 21.94
C ARG A 608 0.51 12.16 22.57
N PRO A 609 0.42 12.13 23.90
CA PRO A 609 -0.86 11.96 24.56
C PRO A 609 -1.77 13.15 24.27
N THR A 610 -3.05 12.89 24.12
CA THR A 610 -4.07 13.92 23.90
C THR A 610 -5.36 13.58 24.65
N THR A 611 -6.30 14.50 24.63
CA THR A 611 -7.55 14.38 25.37
C THR A 611 -8.70 13.87 24.47
N TYR A 612 -9.66 13.24 25.10
CA TYR A 612 -10.95 12.87 24.51
C TYR A 612 -12.09 13.30 25.45
N ALA A 613 -13.28 13.40 24.91
CA ALA A 613 -14.51 13.57 25.69
C ALA A 613 -15.33 12.28 25.63
N CYS A 614 -15.99 11.93 26.73
CA CYS A 614 -16.94 10.83 26.73
C CYS A 614 -18.23 11.20 27.44
N LYS A 615 -19.36 10.88 26.81
CA LYS A 615 -20.70 11.05 27.39
C LYS A 615 -21.62 9.95 26.88
N GLY A 616 -22.23 9.21 27.82
CA GLY A 616 -23.21 8.16 27.49
C GLY A 616 -22.62 7.07 26.59
N GLY A 617 -21.36 6.65 26.83
CA GLY A 617 -20.66 5.64 26.02
C GLY A 617 -20.10 6.17 24.70
N GLN A 618 -20.34 7.41 24.32
CA GLN A 618 -19.75 8.00 23.11
C GLN A 618 -18.44 8.71 23.43
N VAL A 619 -17.35 8.12 23.00
CA VAL A 619 -16.00 8.70 23.05
C VAL A 619 -15.77 9.55 21.81
N ARG A 620 -15.39 10.83 22.00
CA ARG A 620 -15.17 11.79 20.92
C ARG A 620 -13.78 12.41 21.04
N PHE A 621 -13.07 12.44 19.93
CA PHE A 621 -11.75 13.06 19.85
C PHE A 621 -11.45 13.58 18.45
N GLN A 622 -10.45 14.45 18.36
CA GLN A 622 -10.03 15.04 17.11
C GLN A 622 -8.70 14.44 16.67
N VAL A 623 -8.60 14.10 15.37
CA VAL A 623 -7.40 13.59 14.75
C VAL A 623 -6.97 14.55 13.64
N PRO A 624 -5.84 15.25 13.78
CA PRO A 624 -5.29 16.10 12.73
C PRO A 624 -5.10 15.33 11.42
N GLY A 625 -4.94 16.05 10.32
CA GLY A 625 -4.62 15.45 9.03
C GLY A 625 -3.32 14.65 9.10
N GLN A 626 -3.25 13.58 8.32
CA GLN A 626 -2.05 12.74 8.17
C GLN A 626 -1.48 12.27 9.52
N THR A 627 -2.34 11.74 10.40
CA THR A 627 -1.99 11.37 11.77
C THR A 627 -2.48 9.96 12.11
N LEU A 628 -1.59 9.14 12.69
CA LEU A 628 -2.00 7.90 13.35
C LEU A 628 -2.55 8.22 14.74
N PHE A 629 -3.46 7.40 15.21
CA PHE A 629 -3.97 7.49 16.58
C PHE A 629 -4.16 6.11 17.20
N ALA A 630 -4.06 6.06 18.52
CA ALA A 630 -4.38 4.86 19.28
C ALA A 630 -5.13 5.25 20.56
N LEU A 631 -6.29 4.62 20.78
CA LEU A 631 -7.06 4.70 22.01
C LEU A 631 -6.98 3.36 22.71
N SER A 632 -6.44 3.32 23.93
CA SER A 632 -6.26 2.09 24.71
C SER A 632 -6.99 2.19 26.04
N TRP A 633 -7.72 1.12 26.42
CA TRP A 633 -8.48 1.06 27.69
C TRP A 633 -8.58 -0.37 28.21
N ASN A 634 -9.06 -0.51 29.44
CA ASN A 634 -9.41 -1.80 30.00
C ASN A 634 -10.94 -1.95 30.01
N ALA A 635 -11.42 -3.06 29.46
CA ALA A 635 -12.85 -3.42 29.54
C ALA A 635 -13.18 -4.02 30.91
N ALA A 636 -14.42 -3.85 31.36
CA ALA A 636 -14.89 -4.38 32.63
C ALA A 636 -14.87 -5.91 32.68
N GLN A 637 -15.11 -6.54 31.54
CA GLN A 637 -15.03 -8.01 31.38
C GLN A 637 -13.81 -8.40 30.56
N ALA A 638 -13.14 -9.46 30.95
CA ALA A 638 -12.11 -10.05 30.15
C ALA A 638 -12.73 -10.61 28.85
N HIS A 639 -12.07 -10.36 27.73
CA HIS A 639 -12.36 -11.12 26.54
C HIS A 639 -12.03 -12.58 26.82
N PRO A 640 -12.93 -13.54 26.51
CA PRO A 640 -12.64 -14.96 26.74
C PRO A 640 -11.31 -15.29 26.07
N ASP A 641 -10.40 -15.85 26.84
CA ASP A 641 -9.08 -16.23 26.38
C ASP A 641 -9.22 -17.18 25.19
N THR A 642 -9.08 -16.65 24.00
CA THR A 642 -8.53 -17.45 22.94
C THR A 642 -7.05 -17.62 23.30
N PRO A 643 -6.49 -18.85 23.35
CA PRO A 643 -5.11 -19.07 23.71
C PRO A 643 -4.26 -18.06 22.96
N SER A 644 -3.39 -17.35 23.69
CA SER A 644 -2.65 -16.16 23.25
C SER A 644 -2.34 -16.26 21.76
N ALA A 645 -2.87 -15.37 20.96
CA ALA A 645 -3.00 -15.50 19.50
C ALA A 645 -1.66 -15.61 18.76
N GLY A 646 -0.57 -15.60 19.48
CA GLY A 646 0.74 -15.99 19.00
C GLY A 646 0.85 -17.42 18.48
N ARG A 647 -0.15 -18.26 18.66
CA ARG A 647 -0.03 -19.66 18.23
C ARG A 647 -1.35 -20.16 17.68
N ARG A 648 -1.64 -19.90 16.41
CA ARG A 648 -2.35 -20.91 15.66
C ARG A 648 -1.44 -22.14 15.59
N MET A 649 -1.43 -22.95 16.67
CA MET A 649 -1.03 -24.34 16.51
C MET A 649 -2.07 -24.97 15.59
N TYR A 650 -1.82 -24.90 14.30
CA TYR A 650 -2.51 -25.80 13.39
C TYR A 650 -2.25 -27.20 13.94
N ALA A 651 -3.29 -27.78 14.54
CA ALA A 651 -3.19 -29.11 15.10
C ALA A 651 -2.44 -29.97 14.08
N THR A 652 -1.36 -30.59 14.54
CA THR A 652 -0.61 -31.55 13.73
C THR A 652 -1.64 -32.52 13.15
N ARG A 653 -2.04 -32.31 11.88
CA ARG A 653 -2.80 -33.32 11.17
C ARG A 653 -1.95 -34.57 11.23
N PRO A 654 -2.49 -35.71 11.65
CA PRO A 654 -1.78 -36.96 11.48
C PRO A 654 -1.40 -37.06 10.00
N ALA A 655 -0.13 -37.33 9.74
CA ALA A 655 0.36 -37.51 8.39
C ALA A 655 -0.59 -38.45 7.65
N PRO A 656 -1.02 -38.16 6.41
CA PRO A 656 -1.81 -39.10 5.65
C PRO A 656 -1.02 -40.41 5.58
N THR A 657 -1.58 -41.46 6.13
CA THR A 657 -1.05 -42.83 5.99
C THR A 657 -1.24 -43.22 4.54
N HIS A 658 -0.28 -42.87 3.68
CA HIS A 658 -0.19 -43.44 2.36
C HIS A 658 0.29 -44.89 2.49
N GLN A 659 -0.64 -45.83 2.56
CA GLN A 659 -0.38 -47.17 2.08
C GLN A 659 -0.24 -47.09 0.54
N ALA A 660 0.98 -46.88 0.11
CA ALA A 660 1.33 -47.09 -1.29
C ALA A 660 1.33 -48.58 -1.54
N THR A 661 0.23 -49.09 -2.11
CA THR A 661 0.26 -50.39 -2.83
C THR A 661 1.08 -50.16 -4.09
N VAL A 662 2.37 -50.46 -4.01
CA VAL A 662 3.22 -50.67 -5.17
C VAL A 662 2.73 -51.92 -5.85
N LYS A 663 2.02 -51.78 -6.97
CA LYS A 663 1.93 -52.85 -7.98
C LYS A 663 3.18 -52.71 -8.83
N GLU A 664 4.09 -53.65 -8.66
CA GLU A 664 5.15 -53.91 -9.62
C GLU A 664 4.56 -54.41 -10.94
N PRO A 665 5.24 -54.12 -12.11
CA PRO A 665 4.80 -54.49 -13.44
C PRO A 665 4.91 -55.97 -13.73
#